data_ae8b46f9515fde30ff15759180dcd2d5
#
_entry.id   ae8b46f9515fde30ff15759180dcd2d5
#
_cell.length_a   1.000
_cell.length_b   1.000
_cell.length_c   1.000
_cell.angle_alpha   90.00
_cell.angle_beta   90.00
_cell.angle_gamma   90.00
#
_symmetry.space_group_name_H-M   'P 1'
#
loop_
_entity.id
_entity.type
_entity.pdbx_description
1 polymer ?
#
loop_
_entity_poly.entity_id
_entity_poly.type
_entity_poly.pdbx_seq_one_letter_code
_entity_poly.pdbx_strand_id
1 'polypeptide(L)'
;MRPTSSAIAHVAALLALLAAAAGAQPAFLVRDLQTSSVNPGSEPRYLLVWQGRAYFVAADRLRGYELWTTDGTRQGTEVVRDASPGPPGSWNVFGGTGLLAASDDRLWVTLDDGVSGHELWTSDGTAAGTRLVRDLCPGPCGTEFYDRPFAGGDTVFFAARDEALGLELWASDGTRDGTRLVKDLCPGPCDSVPAALARLGDVVLFEATDEEHGRELWRSDGSAVGTALIEGVCSGACHDWAVLGNEAFFGIGTRLWKTDGTPEGTRPVKDLCTQPCNLRAFAFGDALLVASRSGRELWKSDGTPEGTTLLATVPQEHRIESDLYALARKGAPPAALFFVLGSGEPRWQIWRTDGTAAGTFAAVDLAAELSETGAVAGGRLVFGAASPEGNFEPWASDGTPEGTGQLREIRQGTRTSLPENLTSFGSQVLFTAFNGLGTELWITDGTPEGTRLLKDVNGPDASANPTELTAFEARFELLGFGGRILFAAGSDGDGRSLWTSVGTAEGTTIVAAGVEPLEIVSGSRLFFAATDAESYRQPWVSDGTPEGTRRLSPLPPLDGFAYELVTIGSTFFFAEGGEHAGQRLWRSDGTSEGTVMIKDLEPDWQVGCGVLLPGSCADYVDFPRDLTPLGETLFLVGSDFERGAELWKSDGTEAGTEVVADLEPGEDGSDPRELTAAGERLFFTASVGGVRALWSTDGTAADTVAVDVGDAGEPRDLAALGAAVYFLATAGDGDGLFACAGACGEAVLVKVLEADGFPGFASRLTAVADRLFFAVSTEAMGQELWTSDGIAEGTGLVTEIAAGARGAYPQSFAAIDGRLFFAADDGTAGLEPWVSDGTAAGTCRVQDVAPGRAPSSPGEFVAAGDLVYFAADDATAGRELWAVPRTDLCRLGRLRGALSKP
;
A
#
# COMPACT_ATOMS: atom_id res chain seq x y z
N MET A 1 43.95 40.91 40.18
CA MET A 1 42.94 40.56 41.16
C MET A 1 42.46 39.12 40.79
N ARG A 2 42.70 38.16 41.66
CA ARG A 2 42.29 36.80 41.50
C ARG A 2 40.80 36.74 41.85
N PRO A 3 39.93 36.04 41.02
CA PRO A 3 38.53 35.88 41.41
C PRO A 3 38.43 34.97 42.62
N THR A 4 37.62 35.37 43.59
CA THR A 4 37.38 34.68 44.84
C THR A 4 36.75 33.31 44.65
N SER A 5 37.16 32.33 45.46
CA SER A 5 36.67 30.92 45.44
C SER A 5 35.16 30.74 45.54
N SER A 6 34.44 31.76 45.93
CA SER A 6 32.97 31.78 45.97
C SER A 6 32.29 31.86 44.60
N ALA A 7 32.90 32.56 43.62
CA ALA A 7 32.33 32.63 42.26
C ALA A 7 32.46 31.32 41.47
N ILE A 8 33.57 30.59 41.71
CA ILE A 8 33.79 29.27 41.06
C ILE A 8 32.83 28.22 41.65
N ALA A 9 32.54 28.27 42.97
CA ALA A 9 31.58 27.38 43.59
C ALA A 9 30.11 27.61 43.11
N HIS A 10 29.75 28.85 42.84
CA HIS A 10 28.41 29.15 42.31
C HIS A 10 28.26 28.79 40.83
N VAL A 11 29.31 28.93 40.03
CA VAL A 11 29.33 28.48 38.63
C VAL A 11 29.33 26.94 38.54
N ALA A 12 30.10 26.27 39.41
CA ALA A 12 30.07 24.81 39.51
C ALA A 12 28.72 24.27 40.02
N ALA A 13 28.08 24.97 40.97
CA ALA A 13 26.72 24.61 41.42
C ALA A 13 25.66 24.90 40.38
N LEU A 14 25.80 25.96 39.55
CA LEU A 14 24.89 26.26 38.44
C LEU A 14 25.08 25.25 37.28
N LEU A 15 26.34 24.86 37.00
CA LEU A 15 26.65 23.81 36.03
C LEU A 15 26.19 22.43 36.52
N ALA A 16 26.29 22.13 37.80
CA ALA A 16 25.75 20.90 38.39
C ALA A 16 24.20 20.91 38.46
N LEU A 17 23.55 22.06 38.65
CA LEU A 17 22.12 22.23 38.56
C LEU A 17 21.63 22.20 37.10
N LEU A 18 22.41 22.66 36.12
CA LEU A 18 22.16 22.52 34.71
C LEU A 18 22.40 21.07 34.23
N ALA A 19 23.38 20.37 34.79
CA ALA A 19 23.59 18.94 34.52
C ALA A 19 22.57 18.03 35.23
N ALA A 20 22.02 18.46 36.38
CA ALA A 20 20.91 17.74 37.05
C ALA A 20 19.54 18.07 36.45
N ALA A 21 19.43 19.15 35.66
CA ALA A 21 18.26 19.47 34.82
C ALA A 21 18.35 18.85 33.42
N ALA A 22 19.45 18.14 33.08
CA ALA A 22 19.50 17.20 31.95
C ALA A 22 18.81 15.88 32.36
N GLY A 23 17.55 16.00 32.80
CA GLY A 23 16.63 14.90 32.89
C GLY A 23 16.46 14.32 31.48
N ALA A 24 16.40 13.01 31.40
CA ALA A 24 16.28 12.23 30.17
C ALA A 24 15.55 13.00 29.04
N GLN A 25 16.25 13.23 27.95
CA GLN A 25 15.63 13.92 26.82
C GLN A 25 14.53 13.02 26.21
N PRO A 26 13.40 13.59 25.77
CA PRO A 26 12.42 12.84 25.01
C PRO A 26 13.03 12.28 23.72
N ALA A 27 12.39 11.30 23.11
CA ALA A 27 12.76 10.88 21.77
C ALA A 27 12.80 12.11 20.84
N PHE A 28 13.73 12.14 19.94
CA PHE A 28 13.93 13.28 19.03
C PHE A 28 14.26 12.77 17.63
N LEU A 29 13.77 13.51 16.63
CA LEU A 29 14.14 13.33 15.24
C LEU A 29 15.65 13.58 15.11
N VAL A 30 16.37 12.58 14.62
CA VAL A 30 17.82 12.69 14.44
C VAL A 30 18.14 13.64 13.29
N ARG A 31 17.48 13.44 12.17
CA ARG A 31 17.54 14.28 10.97
C ARG A 31 16.35 13.95 10.10
N ASP A 32 15.75 14.95 9.46
CA ASP A 32 14.94 14.77 8.26
C ASP A 32 15.91 14.44 7.13
N LEU A 33 15.90 13.19 6.69
CA LEU A 33 16.84 12.64 5.70
C LEU A 33 16.41 12.93 4.29
N GLN A 34 15.12 13.19 4.08
CA GLN A 34 14.53 13.45 2.78
C GLN A 34 13.90 14.85 2.80
N THR A 35 14.67 15.83 2.36
CA THR A 35 14.24 17.23 2.27
C THR A 35 13.40 17.52 1.02
N SER A 36 13.31 16.59 0.08
CA SER A 36 12.38 16.62 -1.05
C SER A 36 11.27 15.58 -0.87
N SER A 37 10.08 15.99 -1.18
CA SER A 37 8.82 15.32 -0.95
C SER A 37 8.66 14.00 -1.73
N VAL A 38 8.92 12.83 -1.18
CA VAL A 38 8.29 11.59 -1.62
C VAL A 38 7.01 11.39 -0.82
N ASN A 39 5.92 11.82 -1.40
CA ASN A 39 4.59 11.73 -0.86
C ASN A 39 3.89 10.48 -1.44
N PRO A 40 3.20 9.63 -0.66
CA PRO A 40 2.41 8.54 -1.23
C PRO A 40 1.27 9.00 -2.15
N GLY A 41 1.16 10.31 -2.41
CA GLY A 41 0.12 10.89 -3.24
C GLY A 41 -1.20 11.08 -2.50
N SER A 42 -1.93 12.10 -2.92
CA SER A 42 -3.28 12.35 -2.41
C SER A 42 -4.36 11.53 -3.13
N GLU A 43 -4.00 10.90 -4.24
CA GLU A 43 -4.87 10.09 -5.09
C GLU A 43 -6.25 10.71 -5.31
N PRO A 44 -6.35 11.91 -5.89
CA PRO A 44 -7.64 12.57 -6.09
C PRO A 44 -8.52 11.74 -7.05
N ARG A 45 -9.77 11.46 -6.63
CA ARG A 45 -10.73 10.62 -7.35
C ARG A 45 -12.10 11.27 -7.41
N TYR A 46 -12.95 10.84 -8.34
CA TYR A 46 -14.36 11.24 -8.47
C TYR A 46 -14.57 12.75 -8.65
N LEU A 47 -13.77 13.40 -9.54
CA LEU A 47 -13.87 14.83 -9.78
C LEU A 47 -15.25 15.21 -10.36
N LEU A 48 -15.94 16.14 -9.70
CA LEU A 48 -17.23 16.67 -10.10
C LEU A 48 -17.22 18.20 -10.04
N VAL A 49 -17.65 18.85 -11.11
CA VAL A 49 -17.78 20.31 -11.13
C VAL A 49 -19.21 20.72 -10.80
N TRP A 50 -19.37 21.57 -9.78
CA TRP A 50 -20.64 22.09 -9.32
C TRP A 50 -20.51 23.55 -8.87
N GLN A 51 -21.40 24.42 -9.32
CA GLN A 51 -21.44 25.86 -8.99
C GLN A 51 -20.08 26.58 -9.14
N GLY A 52 -19.30 26.21 -10.15
CA GLY A 52 -18.01 26.84 -10.46
C GLY A 52 -16.84 26.42 -9.57
N ARG A 53 -17.04 25.43 -8.71
CA ARG A 53 -15.99 24.73 -7.95
C ARG A 53 -15.92 23.27 -8.36
N ALA A 54 -14.75 22.66 -8.23
CA ALA A 54 -14.64 21.21 -8.36
C ALA A 54 -14.59 20.57 -6.96
N TYR A 55 -15.21 19.41 -6.85
CA TYR A 55 -15.25 18.57 -5.65
C TYR A 55 -14.66 17.22 -5.99
N PHE A 56 -13.95 16.63 -5.07
CA PHE A 56 -13.25 15.36 -5.25
C PHE A 56 -12.93 14.72 -3.91
N VAL A 57 -12.64 13.43 -3.92
CA VAL A 57 -12.13 12.70 -2.75
C VAL A 57 -10.63 12.60 -2.87
N ALA A 58 -9.90 12.96 -1.81
CA ALA A 58 -8.44 12.84 -1.76
C ALA A 58 -7.96 12.57 -0.35
N ALA A 59 -6.84 11.87 -0.22
CA ALA A 59 -6.21 11.57 1.05
C ALA A 59 -5.24 12.68 1.46
N ASP A 60 -5.25 13.05 2.75
CA ASP A 60 -4.10 13.64 3.41
C ASP A 60 -3.68 12.76 4.60
N ARG A 61 -2.48 12.98 5.12
CA ARG A 61 -1.92 12.15 6.18
C ARG A 61 -2.59 12.28 7.54
N LEU A 62 -3.23 13.43 7.79
CA LEU A 62 -3.85 13.74 9.07
C LEU A 62 -5.26 13.18 9.18
N ARG A 63 -5.97 13.11 8.02
CA ARG A 63 -7.40 12.83 7.95
C ARG A 63 -7.74 11.57 7.15
N GLY A 64 -6.76 11.05 6.35
CA GLY A 64 -7.05 10.00 5.37
C GLY A 64 -7.86 10.55 4.19
N TYR A 65 -8.71 9.73 3.58
CA TYR A 65 -9.55 10.14 2.45
C TYR A 65 -10.76 10.95 2.92
N GLU A 66 -10.87 12.18 2.43
CA GLU A 66 -11.96 13.10 2.73
C GLU A 66 -12.53 13.80 1.48
N LEU A 67 -13.65 14.49 1.65
CA LEU A 67 -14.22 15.35 0.60
C LEU A 67 -13.47 16.68 0.52
N TRP A 68 -12.92 16.98 -0.63
CA TRP A 68 -12.18 18.21 -0.95
C TRP A 68 -12.91 19.07 -1.97
N THR A 69 -12.61 20.35 -1.99
CA THR A 69 -13.08 21.30 -3.01
C THR A 69 -11.95 22.17 -3.53
N THR A 70 -12.10 22.67 -4.76
CA THR A 70 -11.17 23.65 -5.35
C THR A 70 -11.88 24.65 -6.23
N ASP A 71 -11.38 25.90 -6.24
CA ASP A 71 -11.75 26.96 -7.18
C ASP A 71 -10.72 27.11 -8.32
N GLY A 72 -9.78 26.16 -8.45
CA GLY A 72 -8.68 26.19 -9.42
C GLY A 72 -7.46 26.96 -8.94
N THR A 73 -7.44 27.41 -7.67
CA THR A 73 -6.28 28.01 -7.02
C THR A 73 -5.76 27.12 -5.88
N ARG A 74 -4.47 27.23 -5.57
CA ARG A 74 -3.87 26.50 -4.44
C ARG A 74 -4.54 26.86 -3.09
N GLN A 75 -4.88 28.13 -2.89
CA GLN A 75 -5.52 28.62 -1.65
C GLN A 75 -6.98 28.20 -1.54
N GLY A 76 -7.69 28.14 -2.67
CA GLY A 76 -9.10 27.69 -2.72
C GLY A 76 -9.24 26.16 -2.81
N THR A 77 -8.13 25.41 -2.73
CA THR A 77 -8.15 23.94 -2.64
C THR A 77 -8.06 23.56 -1.16
N GLU A 78 -9.17 23.05 -0.59
CA GLU A 78 -9.31 22.79 0.85
C GLU A 78 -10.24 21.59 1.12
N VAL A 79 -10.10 20.98 2.29
CA VAL A 79 -11.04 19.94 2.75
C VAL A 79 -12.39 20.58 3.05
N VAL A 80 -13.49 19.99 2.58
CA VAL A 80 -14.85 20.47 2.88
C VAL A 80 -15.21 20.12 4.31
N ARG A 81 -15.00 18.87 4.69
CA ARG A 81 -15.25 18.37 6.05
C ARG A 81 -14.37 17.15 6.33
N ASP A 82 -13.83 17.12 7.53
CA ASP A 82 -13.25 15.93 8.16
C ASP A 82 -14.41 15.19 8.87
N ALA A 83 -14.95 14.16 8.22
CA ALA A 83 -16.14 13.47 8.71
C ALA A 83 -15.78 12.35 9.69
N SER A 84 -14.63 11.69 9.48
CA SER A 84 -14.07 10.64 10.36
C SER A 84 -12.67 11.03 10.78
N PRO A 85 -12.48 11.77 11.88
CA PRO A 85 -11.17 12.28 12.28
C PRO A 85 -10.12 11.18 12.50
N GLY A 86 -9.02 11.27 11.77
CA GLY A 86 -7.86 10.38 11.85
C GLY A 86 -7.51 9.67 10.54
N PRO A 87 -6.38 8.94 10.48
CA PRO A 87 -5.83 8.39 9.24
C PRO A 87 -6.71 7.41 8.44
N PRO A 88 -7.70 6.68 9.01
CA PRO A 88 -8.63 5.92 8.18
C PRO A 88 -9.46 6.83 7.26
N GLY A 89 -9.73 8.09 7.68
CA GLY A 89 -10.58 9.02 6.94
C GLY A 89 -12.03 8.55 6.83
N SER A 90 -12.85 9.34 6.15
CA SER A 90 -14.28 9.06 5.94
C SER A 90 -14.55 8.16 4.72
N TRP A 91 -13.51 7.59 4.12
CA TRP A 91 -13.62 6.80 2.90
C TRP A 91 -12.85 5.49 2.98
N ASN A 92 -13.52 4.37 2.81
CA ASN A 92 -12.87 3.05 2.76
C ASN A 92 -12.59 2.65 1.31
N VAL A 93 -11.31 2.57 0.93
CA VAL A 93 -10.84 2.24 -0.44
C VAL A 93 -11.19 0.80 -0.86
N PHE A 94 -11.52 -0.08 0.08
CA PHE A 94 -11.68 -1.52 -0.14
C PHE A 94 -13.11 -2.01 -0.36
N GLY A 95 -14.14 -1.17 -0.28
CA GLY A 95 -15.51 -1.68 -0.25
C GLY A 95 -16.62 -0.85 -0.87
N GLY A 96 -16.37 0.33 -1.43
CA GLY A 96 -17.47 1.14 -1.95
C GLY A 96 -17.12 1.95 -3.19
N THR A 97 -18.01 1.94 -4.18
CA THR A 97 -18.04 2.95 -5.25
C THR A 97 -18.31 4.29 -4.61
N GLY A 98 -17.29 5.14 -4.55
CA GLY A 98 -17.43 6.50 -4.09
C GLY A 98 -18.40 7.30 -4.92
N LEU A 99 -19.56 7.61 -4.33
CA LEU A 99 -20.65 8.23 -5.06
C LEU A 99 -20.60 9.74 -4.83
N LEU A 100 -20.34 10.50 -5.88
CA LEU A 100 -20.45 11.95 -5.89
C LEU A 100 -21.38 12.39 -7.01
N ALA A 101 -22.48 13.06 -6.65
CA ALA A 101 -23.44 13.62 -7.59
C ALA A 101 -23.81 15.06 -7.18
N ALA A 102 -24.35 15.83 -8.10
CA ALA A 102 -24.82 17.19 -7.82
C ALA A 102 -26.22 17.41 -8.38
N SER A 103 -27.08 18.03 -7.59
CA SER A 103 -28.30 18.69 -8.04
C SER A 103 -28.06 20.20 -8.18
N ASP A 104 -29.10 20.96 -8.50
CA ASP A 104 -28.97 22.42 -8.67
C ASP A 104 -28.51 23.12 -7.38
N ASP A 105 -28.98 22.63 -6.21
CA ASP A 105 -28.79 23.28 -4.91
C ASP A 105 -27.86 22.56 -3.94
N ARG A 106 -27.42 21.31 -4.22
CA ARG A 106 -26.61 20.52 -3.30
C ARG A 106 -25.77 19.44 -3.96
N LEU A 107 -24.74 19.01 -3.22
CA LEU A 107 -23.95 17.83 -3.51
C LEU A 107 -24.47 16.63 -2.71
N TRP A 108 -24.27 15.45 -3.27
CA TRP A 108 -24.53 14.16 -2.67
C TRP A 108 -23.25 13.35 -2.66
N VAL A 109 -22.89 12.80 -1.52
CA VAL A 109 -21.64 12.08 -1.32
C VAL A 109 -21.87 10.93 -0.34
N THR A 110 -21.18 9.84 -0.49
CA THR A 110 -21.18 8.78 0.50
C THR A 110 -19.93 8.90 1.36
N LEU A 111 -20.10 8.95 2.69
CA LEU A 111 -19.03 9.10 3.68
C LEU A 111 -19.27 8.15 4.86
N ASP A 112 -18.19 7.77 5.54
CA ASP A 112 -18.18 7.04 6.79
C ASP A 112 -17.74 7.99 7.93
N ASP A 113 -18.55 8.16 8.96
CA ASP A 113 -18.22 9.01 10.11
C ASP A 113 -17.60 8.23 11.29
N GLY A 114 -17.27 6.96 11.06
CA GLY A 114 -16.75 6.07 12.09
C GLY A 114 -17.78 5.62 13.13
N VAL A 115 -19.07 6.00 12.97
CA VAL A 115 -20.18 5.69 13.89
C VAL A 115 -21.34 5.01 13.20
N SER A 116 -21.77 5.59 12.07
CA SER A 116 -22.91 5.12 11.27
C SER A 116 -22.47 4.21 10.10
N GLY A 117 -21.17 3.99 9.93
CA GLY A 117 -20.63 3.32 8.75
C GLY A 117 -20.76 4.19 7.48
N HIS A 118 -20.62 3.57 6.32
CA HIS A 118 -20.64 4.23 5.01
C HIS A 118 -22.09 4.54 4.58
N GLU A 119 -22.49 5.80 4.65
CA GLU A 119 -23.87 6.25 4.43
C GLU A 119 -23.98 7.41 3.44
N LEU A 120 -25.22 7.75 3.02
CA LEU A 120 -25.50 8.90 2.14
C LEU A 120 -25.50 10.22 2.92
N TRP A 121 -24.68 11.14 2.45
CA TRP A 121 -24.56 12.51 2.97
C TRP A 121 -24.96 13.54 1.92
N THR A 122 -25.37 14.71 2.36
CA THR A 122 -25.59 15.88 1.50
C THR A 122 -24.69 17.02 1.94
N SER A 123 -24.31 17.91 0.99
CA SER A 123 -23.45 19.05 1.25
C SER A 123 -23.89 20.27 0.43
N ASP A 124 -23.78 21.46 1.01
CA ASP A 124 -23.87 22.76 0.31
C ASP A 124 -22.48 23.30 -0.07
N GLY A 125 -21.45 22.46 0.02
CA GLY A 125 -20.05 22.82 -0.20
C GLY A 125 -19.34 23.37 1.02
N THR A 126 -20.01 23.44 2.18
CA THR A 126 -19.41 23.88 3.45
C THR A 126 -19.37 22.75 4.47
N ALA A 127 -18.45 22.85 5.45
CA ALA A 127 -18.38 21.88 6.54
C ALA A 127 -19.66 21.78 7.36
N ALA A 128 -20.34 22.91 7.58
CA ALA A 128 -21.60 22.98 8.35
C ALA A 128 -22.80 22.42 7.58
N GLY A 129 -22.83 22.59 6.25
CA GLY A 129 -23.87 22.06 5.38
C GLY A 129 -23.65 20.60 4.96
N THR A 130 -22.48 20.02 5.23
CA THR A 130 -22.19 18.61 4.98
C THR A 130 -22.70 17.78 6.13
N ARG A 131 -23.70 16.91 5.90
CA ARG A 131 -24.40 16.17 6.95
C ARG A 131 -24.94 14.82 6.46
N LEU A 132 -25.01 13.86 7.36
CA LEU A 132 -25.69 12.60 7.14
C LEU A 132 -27.16 12.83 6.79
N VAL A 133 -27.65 12.22 5.72
CA VAL A 133 -29.05 12.29 5.31
C VAL A 133 -29.90 11.31 6.12
N ARG A 134 -29.49 10.04 6.09
CA ARG A 134 -30.15 8.95 6.80
C ARG A 134 -29.17 7.78 6.97
N ASP A 135 -29.16 7.22 8.14
CA ASP A 135 -28.53 5.95 8.44
C ASP A 135 -29.51 4.84 7.99
N LEU A 136 -29.16 4.19 6.87
CA LEU A 136 -29.97 3.12 6.26
C LEU A 136 -29.61 1.76 6.86
N CYS A 137 -28.38 1.57 7.32
CA CYS A 137 -27.92 0.39 8.07
C CYS A 137 -27.54 0.82 9.49
N PRO A 138 -28.45 0.82 10.48
CA PRO A 138 -28.20 1.38 11.79
C PRO A 138 -27.00 0.79 12.53
N GLY A 139 -25.98 1.64 12.82
CA GLY A 139 -24.74 1.28 13.49
C GLY A 139 -23.54 1.27 12.54
N PRO A 140 -22.43 0.60 12.88
CA PRO A 140 -21.20 0.65 12.08
C PRO A 140 -21.23 -0.25 10.83
N CYS A 141 -22.39 -0.80 10.46
CA CYS A 141 -22.51 -1.72 9.32
C CYS A 141 -22.31 -1.04 7.96
N GLY A 142 -22.72 0.22 7.81
CA GLY A 142 -22.70 0.95 6.54
C GLY A 142 -23.61 0.38 5.46
N THR A 143 -24.12 1.24 4.60
CA THR A 143 -24.96 0.86 3.46
C THR A 143 -24.11 0.49 2.26
N GLU A 144 -24.41 -0.65 1.63
CA GLU A 144 -23.79 -1.04 0.36
C GLU A 144 -24.46 -0.27 -0.78
N PHE A 145 -23.70 0.64 -1.40
CA PHE A 145 -24.12 1.39 -2.58
C PHE A 145 -23.58 0.72 -3.84
N TYR A 146 -24.38 0.71 -4.90
CA TYR A 146 -24.01 0.14 -6.19
C TYR A 146 -24.25 1.18 -7.28
N ASP A 147 -23.25 1.39 -8.18
CA ASP A 147 -23.30 2.38 -9.25
C ASP A 147 -23.35 3.86 -8.75
N ARG A 148 -23.19 4.82 -9.68
CA ARG A 148 -23.17 6.25 -9.37
C ARG A 148 -24.58 6.78 -9.09
N PRO A 149 -24.77 7.66 -8.07
CA PRO A 149 -26.05 8.30 -7.86
C PRO A 149 -26.36 9.26 -9.02
N PHE A 150 -27.59 9.38 -9.32
CA PHE A 150 -28.10 10.21 -10.41
C PHE A 150 -29.04 11.29 -9.88
N ALA A 151 -28.66 12.57 -10.05
CA ALA A 151 -29.51 13.68 -9.59
C ALA A 151 -30.60 14.02 -10.61
N GLY A 152 -31.84 14.00 -10.17
CA GLY A 152 -33.03 14.36 -10.93
C GLY A 152 -33.76 15.55 -10.31
N GLY A 153 -33.45 16.81 -10.73
CA GLY A 153 -33.95 18.00 -10.05
C GLY A 153 -33.41 18.08 -8.63
N ASP A 154 -34.29 18.24 -7.63
CA ASP A 154 -33.91 18.28 -6.21
C ASP A 154 -33.82 16.88 -5.58
N THR A 155 -34.00 15.82 -6.37
CA THR A 155 -33.96 14.45 -5.89
C THR A 155 -32.74 13.70 -6.44
N VAL A 156 -32.04 12.94 -5.61
CA VAL A 156 -31.04 11.97 -6.05
C VAL A 156 -31.64 10.58 -6.06
N PHE A 157 -31.32 9.81 -7.09
CA PHE A 157 -31.62 8.38 -7.21
C PHE A 157 -30.31 7.58 -7.02
N PHE A 158 -30.37 6.50 -6.30
CA PHE A 158 -29.22 5.65 -6.02
C PHE A 158 -29.62 4.20 -5.79
N ALA A 159 -28.74 3.28 -6.09
CA ALA A 159 -28.92 1.87 -5.78
C ALA A 159 -28.31 1.58 -4.39
N ALA A 160 -29.10 1.07 -3.47
CA ALA A 160 -28.64 0.72 -2.13
C ALA A 160 -29.25 -0.60 -1.64
N ARG A 161 -28.50 -1.34 -0.87
CA ARG A 161 -28.90 -2.63 -0.32
C ARG A 161 -29.61 -2.46 1.03
N ASP A 162 -30.76 -3.12 1.12
CA ASP A 162 -31.47 -3.40 2.37
C ASP A 162 -31.45 -4.91 2.61
N GLU A 163 -31.20 -5.35 3.84
CA GLU A 163 -31.10 -6.79 4.16
C GLU A 163 -32.38 -7.59 3.88
N ALA A 164 -33.55 -6.93 3.92
CA ALA A 164 -34.84 -7.57 3.69
C ALA A 164 -35.33 -7.49 2.25
N LEU A 165 -34.89 -6.46 1.51
CA LEU A 165 -35.41 -6.10 0.18
C LEU A 165 -34.38 -6.30 -0.96
N GLY A 166 -33.13 -6.63 -0.63
CA GLY A 166 -32.05 -6.72 -1.62
C GLY A 166 -31.54 -5.35 -2.08
N LEU A 167 -30.86 -5.32 -3.22
CA LEU A 167 -30.31 -4.12 -3.87
C LEU A 167 -31.37 -3.48 -4.77
N GLU A 168 -31.94 -2.36 -4.32
CA GLU A 168 -33.08 -1.70 -4.95
C GLU A 168 -32.83 -0.21 -5.26
N LEU A 169 -33.76 0.40 -6.03
CA LEU A 169 -33.72 1.84 -6.33
C LEU A 169 -34.29 2.67 -5.17
N TRP A 170 -33.47 3.56 -4.65
CA TRP A 170 -33.82 4.54 -3.65
C TRP A 170 -33.83 5.96 -4.18
N ALA A 171 -34.55 6.83 -3.54
CA ALA A 171 -34.59 8.26 -3.85
C ALA A 171 -34.45 9.08 -2.56
N SER A 172 -33.79 10.24 -2.65
CA SER A 172 -33.65 11.16 -1.54
C SER A 172 -33.76 12.62 -1.99
N ASP A 173 -34.47 13.44 -1.21
CA ASP A 173 -34.53 14.90 -1.34
C ASP A 173 -33.54 15.61 -0.40
N GLY A 174 -32.63 14.89 0.25
CA GLY A 174 -31.67 15.39 1.22
C GLY A 174 -32.23 15.48 2.64
N THR A 175 -33.44 14.98 2.88
CA THR A 175 -34.00 14.86 4.22
C THR A 175 -34.14 13.39 4.60
N ARG A 176 -34.17 13.11 5.90
CA ARG A 176 -34.36 11.76 6.42
C ARG A 176 -35.70 11.15 5.96
N ASP A 177 -36.77 11.94 5.99
CA ASP A 177 -38.12 11.47 5.66
C ASP A 177 -38.34 11.36 4.14
N GLY A 178 -37.62 12.16 3.36
CA GLY A 178 -37.63 12.10 1.89
C GLY A 178 -36.70 11.03 1.30
N THR A 179 -35.88 10.38 2.14
CA THR A 179 -35.03 9.26 1.74
C THR A 179 -35.81 7.96 1.89
N ARG A 180 -36.16 7.32 0.75
CA ARG A 180 -37.05 6.16 0.72
C ARG A 180 -36.74 5.21 -0.43
N LEU A 181 -37.11 3.95 -0.27
CA LEU A 181 -37.25 3.01 -1.35
C LEU A 181 -38.26 3.57 -2.36
N VAL A 182 -37.90 3.59 -3.65
CA VAL A 182 -38.81 4.01 -4.73
C VAL A 182 -39.86 2.94 -4.98
N LYS A 183 -39.37 1.72 -5.20
CA LYS A 183 -40.23 0.53 -5.44
C LYS A 183 -39.36 -0.72 -5.28
N ASP A 184 -39.91 -1.75 -4.65
CA ASP A 184 -39.35 -3.10 -4.63
C ASP A 184 -39.64 -3.72 -6.00
N LEU A 185 -38.62 -3.77 -6.88
CA LEU A 185 -38.72 -4.25 -8.26
C LEU A 185 -38.52 -5.76 -8.31
N CYS A 186 -37.73 -6.32 -7.42
CA CYS A 186 -37.49 -7.74 -7.28
C CYS A 186 -37.87 -8.17 -5.85
N PRO A 187 -39.15 -8.59 -5.60
CA PRO A 187 -39.70 -8.74 -4.26
C PRO A 187 -38.93 -9.66 -3.32
N GLY A 188 -38.63 -9.17 -2.12
CA GLY A 188 -37.87 -9.89 -1.10
C GLY A 188 -36.37 -9.63 -1.17
N PRO A 189 -35.47 -10.56 -0.74
CA PRO A 189 -34.03 -10.33 -0.73
C PRO A 189 -33.36 -10.43 -2.10
N CYS A 190 -34.15 -10.39 -3.18
CA CYS A 190 -33.69 -10.39 -4.55
C CYS A 190 -33.11 -9.01 -4.92
N ASP A 191 -32.14 -8.98 -5.83
CA ASP A 191 -31.47 -7.77 -6.29
C ASP A 191 -32.04 -7.31 -7.65
N SER A 192 -32.62 -6.12 -7.73
CA SER A 192 -33.00 -5.51 -9.02
C SER A 192 -31.82 -4.84 -9.73
N VAL A 193 -30.71 -4.59 -9.05
CA VAL A 193 -29.46 -4.01 -9.58
C VAL A 193 -29.72 -2.79 -10.49
N PRO A 194 -30.36 -1.73 -9.99
CA PRO A 194 -30.70 -0.58 -10.82
C PRO A 194 -29.45 0.20 -11.25
N ALA A 195 -29.36 0.54 -12.56
CA ALA A 195 -28.30 1.36 -13.12
C ALA A 195 -28.92 2.55 -13.86
N ALA A 196 -28.59 3.79 -13.46
CA ALA A 196 -29.15 4.99 -14.04
C ALA A 196 -28.57 5.28 -15.43
N LEU A 197 -29.41 5.62 -16.41
CA LEU A 197 -29.04 5.81 -17.81
C LEU A 197 -29.20 7.25 -18.31
N ALA A 198 -30.36 7.88 -18.06
CA ALA A 198 -30.63 9.21 -18.56
C ALA A 198 -31.70 9.93 -17.75
N ARG A 199 -31.71 11.26 -17.84
CA ARG A 199 -32.76 12.12 -17.30
C ARG A 199 -33.53 12.80 -18.39
N LEU A 200 -34.87 12.72 -18.35
CA LEU A 200 -35.79 13.40 -19.24
C LEU A 200 -36.75 14.27 -18.42
N GLY A 201 -36.43 15.58 -18.28
CA GLY A 201 -37.23 16.44 -17.41
C GLY A 201 -37.19 15.98 -15.95
N ASP A 202 -38.35 15.61 -15.38
CA ASP A 202 -38.49 15.13 -14.00
C ASP A 202 -38.48 13.61 -13.88
N VAL A 203 -38.18 12.90 -14.97
CA VAL A 203 -38.15 11.43 -15.02
C VAL A 203 -36.72 10.92 -15.20
N VAL A 204 -36.33 9.89 -14.45
CA VAL A 204 -35.12 9.16 -14.66
C VAL A 204 -35.41 7.87 -15.43
N LEU A 205 -34.57 7.54 -16.41
CA LEU A 205 -34.54 6.26 -17.10
C LEU A 205 -33.42 5.42 -16.53
N PHE A 206 -33.68 4.17 -16.23
CA PHE A 206 -32.71 3.27 -15.65
C PHE A 206 -32.93 1.83 -16.09
N GLU A 207 -31.91 1.01 -16.09
CA GLU A 207 -32.06 -0.44 -16.23
C GLU A 207 -32.22 -1.06 -14.84
N ALA A 208 -33.10 -2.06 -14.75
CA ALA A 208 -33.24 -2.90 -13.57
C ALA A 208 -33.75 -4.28 -13.93
N THR A 209 -33.55 -5.23 -13.06
CA THR A 209 -33.98 -6.61 -13.18
C THR A 209 -35.22 -6.85 -12.34
N ASP A 210 -36.27 -7.49 -12.89
CA ASP A 210 -37.34 -8.09 -12.15
C ASP A 210 -37.43 -9.62 -12.41
N GLU A 211 -38.20 -10.35 -11.62
CA GLU A 211 -38.33 -11.81 -11.75
C GLU A 211 -39.08 -12.25 -13.01
N GLU A 212 -39.92 -11.39 -13.58
CA GLU A 212 -40.83 -11.74 -14.68
C GLU A 212 -40.23 -11.45 -16.06
N HIS A 213 -39.52 -10.31 -16.21
CA HIS A 213 -39.05 -9.80 -17.51
C HIS A 213 -37.50 -9.82 -17.61
N GLY A 214 -36.78 -10.08 -16.50
CA GLY A 214 -35.31 -9.98 -16.44
C GLY A 214 -34.84 -8.53 -16.43
N ARG A 215 -33.66 -8.24 -17.02
CA ARG A 215 -33.10 -6.90 -17.08
C ARG A 215 -33.66 -6.08 -18.21
N GLU A 216 -34.43 -5.06 -17.89
CA GLU A 216 -35.17 -4.21 -18.83
C GLU A 216 -35.03 -2.71 -18.52
N LEU A 217 -35.53 -1.87 -19.42
CA LEU A 217 -35.61 -0.43 -19.28
C LEU A 217 -36.80 -0.02 -18.40
N TRP A 218 -36.53 0.79 -17.39
CA TRP A 218 -37.53 1.34 -16.47
C TRP A 218 -37.51 2.88 -16.52
N ARG A 219 -38.62 3.47 -16.11
CA ARG A 219 -38.72 4.91 -15.82
C ARG A 219 -39.17 5.13 -14.41
N SER A 220 -38.77 6.25 -13.82
CA SER A 220 -39.28 6.67 -12.50
C SER A 220 -39.31 8.19 -12.36
N ASP A 221 -40.36 8.68 -11.68
CA ASP A 221 -40.44 10.07 -11.16
C ASP A 221 -40.11 10.14 -9.67
N GLY A 222 -39.54 9.08 -9.10
CA GLY A 222 -39.24 8.95 -7.68
C GLY A 222 -40.38 8.43 -6.83
N SER A 223 -41.57 8.14 -7.43
CA SER A 223 -42.69 7.53 -6.74
C SER A 223 -42.91 6.08 -7.22
N ALA A 224 -43.44 5.24 -6.35
CA ALA A 224 -43.77 3.84 -6.71
C ALA A 224 -44.78 3.76 -7.86
N VAL A 225 -45.72 4.71 -7.94
CA VAL A 225 -46.76 4.76 -9.01
C VAL A 225 -46.15 5.25 -10.32
N GLY A 226 -45.26 6.20 -10.30
CA GLY A 226 -44.59 6.72 -11.50
C GLY A 226 -43.39 5.85 -11.95
N THR A 227 -43.07 4.77 -11.20
CA THR A 227 -42.05 3.79 -11.58
C THR A 227 -42.70 2.64 -12.38
N ALA A 228 -42.37 2.58 -13.67
CA ALA A 228 -42.99 1.67 -14.65
C ALA A 228 -41.95 1.06 -15.60
N LEU A 229 -42.17 -0.16 -15.99
CA LEU A 229 -41.41 -0.88 -17.00
C LEU A 229 -41.69 -0.29 -18.42
N ILE A 230 -40.65 -0.19 -19.23
CA ILE A 230 -40.73 0.02 -20.69
C ILE A 230 -40.32 -1.30 -21.35
N GLU A 231 -41.31 -2.18 -21.51
CA GLU A 231 -41.16 -3.59 -21.89
C GLU A 231 -40.56 -3.80 -23.28
N GLY A 232 -39.66 -4.79 -23.41
CA GLY A 232 -39.19 -5.32 -24.69
C GLY A 232 -38.11 -4.49 -25.38
N VAL A 233 -37.41 -3.62 -24.67
CA VAL A 233 -36.45 -2.70 -25.25
C VAL A 233 -34.99 -3.08 -24.90
N CYS A 234 -34.70 -3.37 -23.67
CA CYS A 234 -33.32 -3.62 -23.18
C CYS A 234 -33.18 -5.04 -22.61
N SER A 235 -32.92 -6.02 -23.43
CA SER A 235 -32.55 -7.36 -22.93
C SER A 235 -31.07 -7.42 -22.53
N GLY A 236 -30.64 -6.51 -21.63
CA GLY A 236 -29.33 -6.54 -20.98
C GLY A 236 -28.20 -5.72 -21.62
N ALA A 237 -28.47 -4.75 -22.51
CA ALA A 237 -27.39 -3.97 -23.13
C ALA A 237 -27.84 -2.60 -23.67
N CYS A 238 -28.45 -1.76 -22.86
CA CYS A 238 -28.66 -0.35 -23.20
C CYS A 238 -27.54 0.51 -22.65
N HIS A 239 -26.54 0.84 -23.46
CA HIS A 239 -25.37 1.62 -23.05
C HIS A 239 -25.26 2.92 -23.86
N ASP A 240 -24.46 3.87 -23.36
CA ASP A 240 -24.00 5.03 -24.08
C ASP A 240 -25.14 5.96 -24.61
N TRP A 241 -25.91 6.51 -23.68
CA TRP A 241 -27.05 7.36 -23.93
C TRP A 241 -26.68 8.81 -24.21
N ALA A 242 -27.45 9.44 -25.12
CA ALA A 242 -27.40 10.90 -25.30
C ALA A 242 -28.80 11.49 -25.24
N VAL A 243 -28.94 12.66 -24.64
CA VAL A 243 -30.21 13.39 -24.59
C VAL A 243 -30.17 14.54 -25.57
N LEU A 244 -31.21 14.64 -26.42
CA LEU A 244 -31.43 15.75 -27.34
C LEU A 244 -32.85 16.27 -27.17
N GLY A 245 -32.99 17.49 -26.64
CA GLY A 245 -34.31 18.04 -26.30
C GLY A 245 -34.96 17.26 -25.16
N ASN A 246 -36.13 16.64 -25.43
CA ASN A 246 -36.88 15.83 -24.47
C ASN A 246 -36.91 14.32 -24.88
N GLU A 247 -35.94 13.91 -25.66
CA GLU A 247 -35.80 12.50 -26.08
C GLU A 247 -34.41 12.00 -25.74
N ALA A 248 -34.29 10.76 -25.29
CA ALA A 248 -33.02 10.06 -25.08
C ALA A 248 -32.77 9.09 -26.25
N PHE A 249 -31.51 8.96 -26.64
CA PHE A 249 -31.06 8.14 -27.77
C PHE A 249 -30.00 7.14 -27.31
N PHE A 250 -30.07 5.92 -27.80
CA PHE A 250 -29.22 4.82 -27.41
C PHE A 250 -29.07 3.75 -28.48
N GLY A 251 -28.06 2.92 -28.40
CA GLY A 251 -27.84 1.82 -29.34
C GLY A 251 -28.37 0.49 -28.82
N ILE A 252 -29.09 -0.30 -29.66
CA ILE A 252 -29.38 -1.71 -29.38
C ILE A 252 -29.06 -2.55 -30.60
N GLY A 253 -28.15 -3.51 -30.48
CA GLY A 253 -27.79 -4.39 -31.58
C GLY A 253 -27.24 -3.63 -32.78
N THR A 254 -28.00 -3.51 -33.87
CA THR A 254 -27.61 -2.78 -35.07
C THR A 254 -28.25 -1.40 -35.19
N ARG A 255 -29.13 -1.00 -34.25
CA ARG A 255 -30.09 0.12 -34.39
C ARG A 255 -29.82 1.25 -33.41
N LEU A 256 -29.98 2.46 -33.90
CA LEU A 256 -30.21 3.63 -33.06
C LEU A 256 -31.70 3.65 -32.65
N TRP A 257 -31.94 3.78 -31.36
CA TRP A 257 -33.28 3.90 -30.75
C TRP A 257 -33.44 5.27 -30.12
N LYS A 258 -34.70 5.64 -29.88
CA LYS A 258 -35.08 6.81 -29.09
C LYS A 258 -36.25 6.53 -28.16
N THR A 259 -36.33 7.33 -27.10
CA THR A 259 -37.42 7.29 -26.12
C THR A 259 -37.70 8.68 -25.55
N ASP A 260 -38.97 8.98 -25.30
CA ASP A 260 -39.42 10.13 -24.48
C ASP A 260 -39.79 9.68 -23.05
N GLY A 261 -39.44 8.45 -22.67
CA GLY A 261 -39.76 7.84 -21.40
C GLY A 261 -41.14 7.20 -21.35
N THR A 262 -41.84 7.05 -22.51
CA THR A 262 -43.11 6.31 -22.63
C THR A 262 -42.90 5.09 -23.51
N PRO A 263 -43.69 4.02 -23.34
CA PRO A 263 -43.69 2.87 -24.27
C PRO A 263 -43.98 3.27 -25.71
N GLU A 264 -44.90 4.18 -25.94
CA GLU A 264 -45.30 4.66 -27.26
C GLU A 264 -44.23 5.51 -27.95
N GLY A 265 -43.47 6.28 -27.16
CA GLY A 265 -42.37 7.11 -27.64
C GLY A 265 -41.07 6.32 -27.85
N THR A 266 -40.99 5.10 -27.31
CA THR A 266 -39.80 4.23 -27.40
C THR A 266 -39.83 3.43 -28.70
N ARG A 267 -38.91 3.73 -29.64
CA ARG A 267 -38.91 3.14 -30.98
C ARG A 267 -37.56 3.23 -31.69
N PRO A 268 -37.28 2.33 -32.64
CA PRO A 268 -36.08 2.43 -33.46
C PRO A 268 -36.11 3.67 -34.37
N VAL A 269 -34.98 4.31 -34.57
CA VAL A 269 -34.74 5.40 -35.52
C VAL A 269 -34.25 4.83 -36.84
N LYS A 270 -33.14 4.07 -36.84
CA LYS A 270 -32.48 3.56 -38.04
C LYS A 270 -31.53 2.42 -37.77
N ASP A 271 -31.41 1.49 -38.69
CA ASP A 271 -30.32 0.50 -38.70
C ASP A 271 -29.03 1.15 -39.19
N LEU A 272 -27.98 1.17 -38.36
CA LEU A 272 -26.69 1.79 -38.68
C LEU A 272 -25.59 0.78 -38.96
N CYS A 273 -25.75 -0.47 -38.53
CA CYS A 273 -24.79 -1.53 -38.71
C CYS A 273 -25.38 -2.76 -39.36
N THR A 274 -24.56 -3.59 -40.00
CA THR A 274 -25.01 -4.88 -40.60
C THR A 274 -24.85 -6.07 -39.67
N GLN A 275 -24.08 -5.88 -38.58
CA GLN A 275 -23.85 -6.82 -37.48
C GLN A 275 -24.03 -6.06 -36.18
N PRO A 276 -24.32 -6.72 -35.05
CA PRO A 276 -24.35 -6.04 -33.75
C PRO A 276 -23.09 -5.19 -33.51
N CYS A 277 -23.29 -3.92 -33.22
CA CYS A 277 -22.24 -2.94 -33.05
C CYS A 277 -22.59 -2.02 -31.88
N ASN A 278 -21.86 -1.96 -30.83
CA ASN A 278 -22.14 -1.11 -29.69
C ASN A 278 -22.15 0.37 -30.12
N LEU A 279 -23.35 0.90 -30.41
CA LEU A 279 -23.53 2.29 -30.84
C LEU A 279 -23.44 3.23 -29.65
N ARG A 280 -22.69 4.32 -29.81
CA ARG A 280 -22.60 5.44 -28.89
C ARG A 280 -23.20 6.69 -29.52
N ALA A 281 -24.07 7.36 -28.79
CA ALA A 281 -24.68 8.61 -29.22
C ALA A 281 -24.09 9.78 -28.39
N PHE A 282 -23.77 10.90 -29.07
CA PHE A 282 -23.21 12.09 -28.46
C PHE A 282 -23.99 13.32 -28.93
N ALA A 283 -24.37 14.20 -27.99
CA ALA A 283 -25.01 15.47 -28.32
C ALA A 283 -24.02 16.43 -28.99
N PHE A 284 -24.38 17.00 -30.13
CA PHE A 284 -23.55 17.91 -30.92
C PHE A 284 -24.40 19.06 -31.49
N GLY A 285 -24.50 20.16 -30.76
CA GLY A 285 -25.41 21.26 -31.10
C GLY A 285 -26.86 20.84 -31.01
N ASP A 286 -27.55 20.96 -32.14
CA ASP A 286 -28.95 20.57 -32.31
C ASP A 286 -29.14 19.17 -32.95
N ALA A 287 -28.06 18.39 -32.98
CA ALA A 287 -28.04 17.05 -33.56
C ALA A 287 -27.26 16.07 -32.66
N LEU A 288 -27.27 14.82 -33.06
CA LEU A 288 -26.44 13.76 -32.48
C LEU A 288 -25.31 13.38 -33.45
N LEU A 289 -24.13 13.05 -32.90
CA LEU A 289 -23.16 12.22 -33.58
C LEU A 289 -23.28 10.80 -33.02
N VAL A 290 -23.30 9.80 -33.90
CA VAL A 290 -23.40 8.39 -33.51
C VAL A 290 -22.22 7.62 -34.10
N ALA A 291 -21.48 6.94 -33.26
CA ALA A 291 -20.37 6.09 -33.64
C ALA A 291 -20.56 4.66 -33.10
N SER A 292 -20.04 3.66 -33.78
CA SER A 292 -20.00 2.31 -33.22
C SER A 292 -18.67 2.12 -32.50
N ARG A 293 -18.68 1.65 -31.26
CA ARG A 293 -17.46 1.28 -30.51
C ARG A 293 -16.75 0.14 -31.25
N SER A 294 -15.48 0.32 -31.53
CA SER A 294 -14.69 -0.59 -32.40
C SER A 294 -15.20 -0.68 -33.83
N GLY A 295 -16.12 0.21 -34.25
CA GLY A 295 -16.66 0.32 -35.61
C GLY A 295 -15.88 1.34 -36.44
N ARG A 296 -16.39 1.55 -37.66
CA ARG A 296 -15.72 2.37 -38.67
C ARG A 296 -16.53 3.57 -39.14
N GLU A 297 -17.77 3.67 -38.71
CA GLU A 297 -18.71 4.63 -39.26
C GLU A 297 -19.09 5.69 -38.25
N LEU A 298 -19.05 6.95 -38.65
CA LEU A 298 -19.54 8.10 -37.91
C LEU A 298 -20.80 8.61 -38.62
N TRP A 299 -21.89 8.69 -37.88
CA TRP A 299 -23.18 9.15 -38.35
C TRP A 299 -23.58 10.45 -37.66
N LYS A 300 -24.42 11.24 -38.31
CA LYS A 300 -25.16 12.37 -37.75
C LYS A 300 -26.65 12.05 -37.77
N SER A 301 -27.40 12.44 -36.71
CA SER A 301 -28.82 12.23 -36.61
C SER A 301 -29.54 13.45 -36.01
N ASP A 302 -30.72 13.79 -36.49
CA ASP A 302 -31.65 14.73 -35.87
C ASP A 302 -32.80 13.99 -35.13
N GLY A 303 -32.66 12.69 -34.92
CA GLY A 303 -33.64 11.83 -34.29
C GLY A 303 -34.71 11.30 -35.27
N THR A 304 -34.54 11.53 -36.57
CA THR A 304 -35.42 10.97 -37.63
C THR A 304 -34.66 10.02 -38.57
N PRO A 305 -35.33 9.02 -39.19
CA PRO A 305 -34.66 8.15 -40.15
C PRO A 305 -34.05 8.89 -41.34
N GLU A 306 -34.70 9.94 -41.81
CA GLU A 306 -34.30 10.76 -42.97
C GLU A 306 -33.13 11.68 -42.63
N GLY A 307 -33.11 12.24 -41.42
CA GLY A 307 -32.05 13.12 -40.94
C GLY A 307 -30.85 12.36 -40.37
N THR A 308 -30.92 11.03 -40.30
CA THR A 308 -29.80 10.16 -39.89
C THR A 308 -28.95 9.79 -41.10
N THR A 309 -27.77 10.41 -41.25
CA THR A 309 -26.90 10.33 -42.42
C THR A 309 -25.46 9.95 -42.05
N LEU A 310 -24.79 9.16 -42.87
CA LEU A 310 -23.40 8.79 -42.73
C LEU A 310 -22.51 10.01 -43.03
N LEU A 311 -21.65 10.37 -42.11
CA LEU A 311 -20.64 11.45 -42.25
C LEU A 311 -19.33 10.92 -42.83
N ALA A 312 -18.78 9.86 -42.24
CA ALA A 312 -17.52 9.27 -42.66
C ALA A 312 -17.43 7.78 -42.33
N THR A 313 -16.58 7.09 -43.08
CA THR A 313 -16.12 5.73 -42.77
C THR A 313 -14.61 5.75 -42.67
N VAL A 314 -14.05 5.41 -41.50
CA VAL A 314 -12.59 5.31 -41.35
C VAL A 314 -12.01 4.15 -42.17
N PRO A 315 -10.71 4.20 -42.57
CA PRO A 315 -10.09 3.17 -43.43
C PRO A 315 -10.25 1.74 -42.86
N GLN A 316 -10.12 0.71 -43.72
CA GLN A 316 -10.47 -0.67 -43.38
C GLN A 316 -9.69 -1.24 -42.20
N GLU A 317 -8.50 -0.75 -41.96
CA GLU A 317 -7.59 -1.18 -40.89
C GLU A 317 -7.68 -0.30 -39.63
N HIS A 318 -8.68 0.61 -39.59
CA HIS A 318 -8.88 1.55 -38.49
C HIS A 318 -10.25 1.41 -37.88
N ARG A 319 -10.37 1.76 -36.59
CA ARG A 319 -11.64 1.76 -35.82
C ARG A 319 -11.75 2.99 -34.93
N ILE A 320 -12.95 3.47 -34.70
CA ILE A 320 -13.23 4.55 -33.76
C ILE A 320 -13.18 3.97 -32.36
N GLU A 321 -12.32 4.50 -31.49
CA GLU A 321 -12.04 3.92 -30.18
C GLU A 321 -12.50 4.81 -29.00
N SER A 322 -12.48 6.12 -29.16
CA SER A 322 -12.81 7.05 -28.07
C SER A 322 -14.20 7.65 -28.17
N ASP A 323 -14.58 8.34 -27.11
CA ASP A 323 -15.68 9.29 -27.10
C ASP A 323 -15.42 10.46 -28.05
N LEU A 324 -16.49 11.21 -28.41
CA LEU A 324 -16.41 12.42 -29.22
C LEU A 324 -16.36 13.65 -28.31
N TYR A 325 -15.33 14.47 -28.46
CA TYR A 325 -15.08 15.65 -27.63
C TYR A 325 -15.46 16.92 -28.38
N ALA A 326 -16.55 17.56 -28.00
CA ALA A 326 -17.01 18.79 -28.64
C ALA A 326 -16.13 20.00 -28.27
N LEU A 327 -15.52 20.64 -29.25
CA LEU A 327 -14.71 21.84 -29.07
C LEU A 327 -15.58 23.10 -29.16
N ALA A 328 -15.87 23.68 -28.03
CA ALA A 328 -16.56 24.98 -27.98
C ALA A 328 -15.55 26.14 -28.14
N ARG A 329 -15.55 26.81 -29.29
CA ARG A 329 -14.75 28.04 -29.55
C ARG A 329 -15.69 29.23 -29.79
N LYS A 330 -15.49 30.31 -29.04
CA LYS A 330 -16.28 31.53 -29.20
C LYS A 330 -16.09 32.13 -30.60
N GLY A 331 -17.16 32.12 -31.40
CA GLY A 331 -17.17 32.68 -32.76
C GLY A 331 -16.65 31.74 -33.88
N ALA A 332 -16.41 30.47 -33.57
CA ALA A 332 -16.12 29.42 -34.57
C ALA A 332 -17.33 28.45 -34.68
N PRO A 333 -17.52 27.79 -35.85
CA PRO A 333 -18.51 26.71 -35.96
C PRO A 333 -18.17 25.56 -35.00
N PRO A 334 -19.18 24.80 -34.53
CA PRO A 334 -18.96 23.64 -33.67
C PRO A 334 -18.04 22.64 -34.37
N ALA A 335 -17.14 22.04 -33.61
CA ALA A 335 -16.28 20.96 -34.07
C ALA A 335 -16.16 19.90 -32.95
N ALA A 336 -15.94 18.66 -33.32
CA ALA A 336 -15.60 17.60 -32.36
C ALA A 336 -14.34 16.88 -32.81
N LEU A 337 -13.58 16.38 -31.84
CA LEU A 337 -12.44 15.50 -32.04
C LEU A 337 -12.73 14.11 -31.48
N PHE A 338 -12.12 13.10 -32.07
CA PHE A 338 -12.18 11.72 -31.60
C PHE A 338 -10.95 10.94 -32.02
N PHE A 339 -10.67 9.86 -31.29
CA PHE A 339 -9.52 9.02 -31.56
C PHE A 339 -9.87 7.83 -32.44
N VAL A 340 -9.00 7.52 -33.36
CA VAL A 340 -9.10 6.37 -34.27
C VAL A 340 -7.82 5.53 -34.13
N LEU A 341 -8.01 4.25 -33.82
CA LEU A 341 -6.94 3.27 -33.69
C LEU A 341 -6.75 2.50 -34.98
N GLY A 342 -5.54 2.41 -35.49
CA GLY A 342 -5.14 1.63 -36.67
C GLY A 342 -4.33 0.37 -36.30
N SER A 343 -4.28 -0.59 -37.22
CA SER A 343 -3.45 -1.80 -37.10
C SER A 343 -2.00 -1.62 -37.58
N GLY A 344 -1.69 -0.46 -38.23
CA GLY A 344 -0.37 -0.11 -38.76
C GLY A 344 0.17 1.18 -38.15
N GLU A 345 1.30 1.68 -38.64
CA GLU A 345 1.85 2.98 -38.24
C GLU A 345 1.41 4.08 -39.22
N PRO A 346 0.93 5.25 -38.76
CA PRO A 346 0.74 5.60 -37.36
C PRO A 346 -0.44 4.83 -36.76
N ARG A 347 -0.22 4.33 -35.52
CA ARG A 347 -1.24 3.49 -34.84
C ARG A 347 -2.46 4.27 -34.41
N TRP A 348 -2.31 5.56 -34.06
CA TRP A 348 -3.36 6.43 -33.58
C TRP A 348 -3.52 7.68 -34.44
N GLN A 349 -4.78 8.10 -34.63
CA GLN A 349 -5.13 9.33 -35.35
C GLN A 349 -6.14 10.14 -34.54
N ILE A 350 -6.00 11.46 -34.55
CA ILE A 350 -7.05 12.38 -34.14
C ILE A 350 -7.85 12.75 -35.38
N TRP A 351 -9.14 12.43 -35.36
CA TRP A 351 -10.10 12.83 -36.37
C TRP A 351 -10.90 14.04 -35.89
N ARG A 352 -11.26 14.87 -36.85
CA ARG A 352 -12.08 16.06 -36.63
C ARG A 352 -13.36 15.98 -37.44
N THR A 353 -14.48 16.49 -36.88
CA THR A 353 -15.75 16.69 -37.57
C THR A 353 -16.34 18.04 -37.22
N ASP A 354 -16.99 18.69 -38.18
CA ASP A 354 -17.87 19.87 -38.02
C ASP A 354 -19.37 19.50 -38.17
N GLY A 355 -19.68 18.22 -38.20
CA GLY A 355 -20.99 17.65 -38.43
C GLY A 355 -21.39 17.61 -39.90
N THR A 356 -20.43 17.78 -40.83
CA THR A 356 -20.62 17.59 -42.29
C THR A 356 -19.64 16.52 -42.79
N ALA A 357 -20.02 15.83 -43.89
CA ALA A 357 -19.15 14.83 -44.49
C ALA A 357 -17.83 15.43 -45.01
N ALA A 358 -17.86 16.66 -45.53
CA ALA A 358 -16.67 17.38 -46.03
C ALA A 358 -15.74 17.87 -44.88
N GLY A 359 -16.28 18.16 -43.73
CA GLY A 359 -15.56 18.59 -42.53
C GLY A 359 -15.17 17.44 -41.60
N THR A 360 -15.36 16.15 -42.01
CA THR A 360 -15.00 14.96 -41.22
C THR A 360 -13.80 14.27 -41.89
N PHE A 361 -12.63 14.32 -41.21
CA PHE A 361 -11.36 13.80 -41.79
C PHE A 361 -10.32 13.53 -40.71
N ALA A 362 -9.31 12.72 -41.03
CA ALA A 362 -8.11 12.54 -40.18
C ALA A 362 -7.34 13.85 -40.12
N ALA A 363 -7.23 14.44 -38.95
CA ALA A 363 -6.61 15.76 -38.75
C ALA A 363 -5.14 15.65 -38.32
N VAL A 364 -4.80 14.67 -37.49
CA VAL A 364 -3.45 14.48 -36.93
C VAL A 364 -3.12 12.99 -36.86
N ASP A 365 -1.95 12.62 -37.38
CA ASP A 365 -1.38 11.30 -37.17
C ASP A 365 -0.48 11.33 -35.93
N LEU A 366 -0.67 10.37 -35.01
CA LEU A 366 0.10 10.25 -33.78
C LEU A 366 0.85 8.91 -33.76
N ALA A 367 2.18 9.01 -33.73
CA ALA A 367 3.05 7.85 -33.53
C ALA A 367 3.20 7.46 -32.05
N ALA A 368 2.18 7.73 -31.24
CA ALA A 368 2.19 7.56 -29.80
C ALA A 368 0.97 6.73 -29.33
N GLU A 369 1.12 5.98 -28.25
CA GLU A 369 -0.02 5.39 -27.55
C GLU A 369 -0.81 6.48 -26.82
N LEU A 370 -2.14 6.35 -26.77
CA LEU A 370 -3.05 7.31 -26.16
C LEU A 370 -3.82 6.69 -25.00
N SER A 371 -4.20 7.53 -24.01
CA SER A 371 -5.32 7.23 -23.13
C SER A 371 -6.63 7.40 -23.92
N GLU A 372 -7.57 6.48 -23.76
CA GLU A 372 -8.88 6.54 -24.42
C GLU A 372 -9.77 7.67 -23.91
N THR A 373 -9.37 8.35 -22.82
CA THR A 373 -10.12 9.41 -22.13
C THR A 373 -9.51 10.78 -22.37
N GLY A 374 -10.37 11.81 -22.39
CA GLY A 374 -9.94 13.19 -22.53
C GLY A 374 -10.96 14.19 -21.97
N ALA A 375 -10.57 15.46 -21.90
CA ALA A 375 -11.46 16.56 -21.52
C ALA A 375 -11.11 17.82 -22.30
N VAL A 376 -12.02 18.77 -22.38
CA VAL A 376 -11.85 19.99 -23.20
C VAL A 376 -11.55 21.21 -22.33
N ALA A 377 -10.45 21.91 -22.66
CA ALA A 377 -10.06 23.20 -22.08
C ALA A 377 -9.81 24.25 -23.17
N GLY A 378 -10.40 25.42 -23.07
CA GLY A 378 -10.11 26.54 -23.95
C GLY A 378 -10.29 26.27 -25.46
N GLY A 379 -11.11 25.26 -25.81
CA GLY A 379 -11.31 24.82 -27.19
C GLY A 379 -10.21 23.88 -27.70
N ARG A 380 -9.48 23.22 -26.78
CA ARG A 380 -8.52 22.16 -27.05
C ARG A 380 -8.95 20.87 -26.30
N LEU A 381 -8.72 19.73 -26.90
CA LEU A 381 -8.84 18.43 -26.25
C LEU A 381 -7.55 18.16 -25.47
N VAL A 382 -7.66 17.86 -24.18
CA VAL A 382 -6.55 17.44 -23.31
C VAL A 382 -6.69 15.93 -23.07
N PHE A 383 -5.58 15.19 -23.17
CA PHE A 383 -5.53 13.74 -23.08
C PHE A 383 -4.14 13.26 -22.64
N GLY A 384 -4.02 12.00 -22.24
CA GLY A 384 -2.73 11.37 -21.99
C GLY A 384 -2.17 10.75 -23.27
N ALA A 385 -0.88 10.93 -23.55
CA ALA A 385 -0.22 10.25 -24.65
C ALA A 385 1.24 9.94 -24.35
N ALA A 386 1.76 8.85 -24.96
CA ALA A 386 3.17 8.51 -24.86
C ALA A 386 4.02 9.48 -25.68
N SER A 387 5.17 9.89 -25.13
CA SER A 387 6.20 10.58 -25.88
C SER A 387 6.96 9.60 -26.80
N PRO A 388 7.82 10.07 -27.72
CA PRO A 388 8.68 9.19 -28.50
C PRO A 388 9.61 8.30 -27.64
N GLU A 389 9.89 8.69 -26.41
CA GLU A 389 10.67 7.95 -25.42
C GLU A 389 9.84 6.90 -24.66
N GLY A 390 8.51 6.86 -24.89
CA GLY A 390 7.60 5.87 -24.32
C GLY A 390 6.96 6.26 -22.99
N ASN A 391 7.14 7.47 -22.47
CA ASN A 391 6.50 7.95 -21.23
C ASN A 391 5.14 8.61 -21.51
N PHE A 392 4.11 8.25 -20.73
CA PHE A 392 2.79 8.90 -20.81
C PHE A 392 2.78 10.22 -20.06
N GLU A 393 2.45 11.30 -20.78
CA GLU A 393 2.40 12.66 -20.28
C GLU A 393 1.11 13.37 -20.76
N PRO A 394 0.71 14.54 -20.19
CA PRO A 394 -0.44 15.29 -20.67
C PRO A 394 -0.15 15.98 -22.01
N TRP A 395 -1.06 15.80 -22.96
CA TRP A 395 -1.03 16.40 -24.30
C TRP A 395 -2.30 17.22 -24.53
N ALA A 396 -2.25 18.12 -25.52
CA ALA A 396 -3.44 18.79 -26.01
C ALA A 396 -3.45 18.86 -27.53
N SER A 397 -4.67 18.94 -28.09
CA SER A 397 -4.88 19.12 -29.53
C SER A 397 -6.04 20.09 -29.80
N ASP A 398 -5.88 20.96 -30.79
CA ASP A 398 -6.95 21.79 -31.32
C ASP A 398 -7.49 21.23 -32.66
N GLY A 399 -7.09 20.01 -33.01
CA GLY A 399 -7.44 19.35 -34.25
C GLY A 399 -6.56 19.82 -35.44
N THR A 400 -5.39 20.35 -35.20
CA THR A 400 -4.36 20.66 -36.22
C THR A 400 -3.02 20.07 -35.79
N PRO A 401 -2.13 19.69 -36.72
CA PRO A 401 -0.79 19.21 -36.37
C PRO A 401 0.01 20.22 -35.53
N GLU A 402 -0.05 21.50 -35.89
CA GLU A 402 0.67 22.59 -35.20
C GLU A 402 0.11 22.86 -33.80
N GLY A 403 -1.18 22.62 -33.57
CA GLY A 403 -1.85 22.79 -32.31
C GLY A 403 -1.89 21.50 -31.43
N THR A 404 -1.20 20.43 -31.89
CA THR A 404 -1.15 19.16 -31.16
C THR A 404 0.25 18.94 -30.58
N GLY A 405 0.36 18.73 -29.26
CA GLY A 405 1.64 18.49 -28.62
C GLY A 405 1.53 18.24 -27.12
N GLN A 406 2.66 17.81 -26.55
CA GLN A 406 2.83 17.62 -25.14
C GLN A 406 2.71 18.95 -24.39
N LEU A 407 1.93 18.98 -23.33
CA LEU A 407 1.75 20.16 -22.49
C LEU A 407 2.89 20.36 -21.51
N ARG A 408 3.29 19.29 -20.88
CA ARG A 408 4.35 19.32 -19.87
C ARG A 408 4.96 17.93 -19.69
N GLU A 409 6.27 17.87 -19.53
CA GLU A 409 6.95 16.71 -18.99
C GLU A 409 6.86 16.79 -17.46
N ILE A 410 5.92 16.06 -16.88
CA ILE A 410 5.73 16.00 -15.41
C ILE A 410 6.81 15.13 -14.80
N ARG A 411 7.15 14.02 -15.46
CA ARG A 411 8.24 13.13 -15.05
C ARG A 411 9.32 13.05 -16.13
N GLN A 412 10.56 13.33 -15.75
CA GLN A 412 11.69 13.37 -16.68
C GLN A 412 12.10 11.99 -17.20
N GLY A 413 12.51 11.93 -18.46
CA GLY A 413 13.06 10.76 -19.13
C GLY A 413 12.00 9.72 -19.52
N THR A 414 12.27 8.43 -19.34
CA THR A 414 11.36 7.33 -19.72
C THR A 414 10.26 7.02 -18.69
N ARG A 415 10.14 7.83 -17.63
CA ARG A 415 9.16 7.64 -16.57
C ARG A 415 7.83 8.30 -16.93
N THR A 416 6.72 7.63 -16.66
CA THR A 416 5.36 8.09 -16.99
C THR A 416 4.68 8.83 -15.85
N SER A 417 3.90 9.89 -16.15
CA SER A 417 3.05 10.58 -15.19
C SER A 417 1.61 10.05 -15.13
N LEU A 418 1.18 9.24 -16.10
CA LEU A 418 -0.17 8.64 -16.19
C LEU A 418 -1.29 9.65 -15.91
N PRO A 419 -1.54 10.63 -16.80
CA PRO A 419 -2.64 11.57 -16.61
C PRO A 419 -4.00 10.84 -16.68
N GLU A 420 -4.80 10.96 -15.60
CA GLU A 420 -6.11 10.32 -15.45
C GLU A 420 -7.16 11.29 -14.89
N ASN A 421 -8.42 10.87 -14.81
CA ASN A 421 -9.54 11.64 -14.24
C ASN A 421 -9.70 13.03 -14.87
N LEU A 422 -9.43 13.15 -16.18
CA LEU A 422 -9.52 14.43 -16.87
C LEU A 422 -10.95 14.97 -16.82
N THR A 423 -11.14 16.17 -16.26
CA THR A 423 -12.45 16.77 -16.02
C THR A 423 -12.46 18.24 -16.45
N SER A 424 -13.38 18.62 -17.34
CA SER A 424 -13.52 20.01 -17.80
C SER A 424 -13.98 20.92 -16.65
N PHE A 425 -13.23 21.99 -16.42
CA PHE A 425 -13.47 22.98 -15.36
C PHE A 425 -13.47 24.42 -15.93
N GLY A 426 -14.62 24.89 -16.36
CA GLY A 426 -14.73 26.19 -17.05
C GLY A 426 -13.95 26.22 -18.34
N SER A 427 -12.90 27.04 -18.45
CA SER A 427 -11.97 27.08 -19.58
C SER A 427 -10.71 26.23 -19.36
N GLN A 428 -10.66 25.45 -18.29
CA GLN A 428 -9.51 24.64 -17.87
C GLN A 428 -9.92 23.16 -17.76
N VAL A 429 -8.94 22.29 -17.57
CA VAL A 429 -9.11 20.88 -17.24
C VAL A 429 -8.37 20.59 -15.95
N LEU A 430 -9.05 19.95 -15.01
CA LEU A 430 -8.44 19.29 -13.85
C LEU A 430 -8.11 17.83 -14.23
N PHE A 431 -7.00 17.33 -13.76
CA PHE A 431 -6.58 15.94 -13.95
C PHE A 431 -5.68 15.48 -12.82
N THR A 432 -5.55 14.19 -12.66
CA THR A 432 -4.60 13.59 -11.72
C THR A 432 -3.38 13.10 -12.48
N ALA A 433 -2.19 13.27 -11.90
CA ALA A 433 -0.96 12.74 -12.49
C ALA A 433 0.10 12.46 -11.43
N PHE A 434 0.88 11.41 -11.66
CA PHE A 434 1.97 11.01 -10.80
C PHE A 434 3.21 11.87 -11.08
N ASN A 435 3.64 12.68 -10.11
CA ASN A 435 4.75 13.62 -10.27
C ASN A 435 6.12 13.06 -9.85
N GLY A 436 6.18 11.79 -9.44
CA GLY A 436 7.37 11.14 -8.88
C GLY A 436 7.34 11.07 -7.35
N LEU A 437 6.44 11.81 -6.72
CA LEU A 437 6.24 11.91 -5.28
C LEU A 437 4.89 11.33 -4.87
N GLY A 438 3.97 11.21 -5.82
CA GLY A 438 2.63 10.69 -5.63
C GLY A 438 1.70 11.15 -6.74
N THR A 439 0.48 10.62 -6.75
CA THR A 439 -0.58 11.08 -7.65
C THR A 439 -1.26 12.30 -7.06
N GLU A 440 -1.14 13.44 -7.74
CA GLU A 440 -1.63 14.72 -7.29
C GLU A 440 -2.62 15.37 -8.26
N LEU A 441 -3.29 16.44 -7.78
CA LEU A 441 -4.23 17.22 -8.57
C LEU A 441 -3.51 18.29 -9.39
N TRP A 442 -3.69 18.24 -10.71
CA TRP A 442 -3.14 19.18 -11.70
C TRP A 442 -4.24 19.96 -12.39
N ILE A 443 -3.87 21.09 -12.95
CA ILE A 443 -4.77 21.95 -13.74
C ILE A 443 -4.06 22.42 -15.00
N THR A 444 -4.80 22.54 -16.11
CA THR A 444 -4.31 23.08 -17.38
C THR A 444 -5.39 23.90 -18.10
N ASP A 445 -5.00 24.91 -18.84
CA ASP A 445 -5.85 25.63 -19.80
C ASP A 445 -5.65 25.12 -21.24
N GLY A 446 -4.95 23.99 -21.39
CA GLY A 446 -4.58 23.41 -22.68
C GLY A 446 -3.30 24.01 -23.28
N THR A 447 -2.52 24.76 -22.49
CA THR A 447 -1.21 25.30 -22.89
C THR A 447 -0.10 24.79 -21.96
N PRO A 448 1.15 24.71 -22.42
CA PRO A 448 2.28 24.32 -21.55
C PRO A 448 2.43 25.22 -20.32
N GLU A 449 2.28 26.54 -20.49
CA GLU A 449 2.43 27.54 -19.42
C GLU A 449 1.29 27.47 -18.40
N GLY A 450 0.07 27.10 -18.82
CA GLY A 450 -1.10 26.93 -17.97
C GLY A 450 -1.16 25.57 -17.27
N THR A 451 -0.25 24.64 -17.62
CA THR A 451 -0.21 23.30 -17.02
C THR A 451 0.67 23.29 -15.77
N ARG A 452 0.05 23.08 -14.60
CA ARG A 452 0.75 23.17 -13.31
C ARG A 452 0.11 22.26 -12.26
N LEU A 453 0.91 21.84 -11.29
CA LEU A 453 0.43 21.24 -10.04
C LEU A 453 -0.51 22.27 -9.36
N LEU A 454 -1.74 21.86 -9.08
CA LEU A 454 -2.70 22.74 -8.42
C LEU A 454 -2.40 22.82 -6.93
N LYS A 455 -2.32 21.69 -6.29
CA LYS A 455 -1.94 21.53 -4.89
C LYS A 455 -1.40 20.13 -4.66
N ASP A 456 -0.35 20.04 -3.88
CA ASP A 456 0.05 18.86 -3.17
C ASP A 456 -0.84 18.81 -1.91
N VAL A 457 -1.85 17.96 -1.94
CA VAL A 457 -2.89 17.89 -0.90
C VAL A 457 -2.34 17.24 0.36
N ASN A 458 -1.45 16.28 0.18
CA ASN A 458 -0.83 15.54 1.27
C ASN A 458 0.34 16.31 1.92
N GLY A 459 0.81 17.40 1.31
CA GLY A 459 1.86 18.29 1.85
C GLY A 459 3.29 17.87 1.47
N PRO A 460 4.29 18.72 1.72
CA PRO A 460 5.68 18.44 1.40
C PRO A 460 6.33 17.59 2.51
N ASP A 461 5.92 16.34 2.69
CA ASP A 461 6.49 15.46 3.69
C ASP A 461 7.16 14.27 3.04
N ALA A 462 8.48 14.31 3.09
CA ALA A 462 9.34 13.26 2.61
C ALA A 462 9.53 12.20 3.69
N SER A 463 9.20 10.96 3.41
CA SER A 463 9.52 9.82 4.24
C SER A 463 10.81 9.19 3.75
N ALA A 464 11.86 9.20 4.54
CA ALA A 464 13.11 8.51 4.22
C ALA A 464 12.99 6.99 4.41
N ASN A 465 11.97 6.57 5.16
CA ASN A 465 11.69 5.16 5.49
C ASN A 465 12.98 4.37 5.84
N PRO A 466 13.69 4.73 6.90
CA PRO A 466 14.93 4.06 7.29
C PRO A 466 14.65 2.60 7.67
N THR A 467 15.49 1.70 7.15
CA THR A 467 15.45 0.26 7.43
C THR A 467 16.87 -0.28 7.61
N GLU A 468 17.00 -1.54 7.98
CA GLU A 468 18.31 -2.22 8.18
C GLU A 468 19.21 -1.48 9.17
N LEU A 469 18.63 -0.98 10.28
CA LEU A 469 19.39 -0.28 11.31
C LEU A 469 20.36 -1.23 12.01
N THR A 470 21.66 -0.98 11.88
CA THR A 470 22.71 -1.82 12.46
C THR A 470 23.72 -0.99 13.23
N ALA A 471 24.01 -1.39 14.47
CA ALA A 471 25.01 -0.73 15.30
C ALA A 471 26.42 -1.10 14.86
N PHE A 472 27.30 -0.12 14.81
CA PHE A 472 28.71 -0.30 14.53
C PHE A 472 29.59 0.41 15.58
N GLU A 473 30.36 -0.37 16.32
CA GLU A 473 31.35 0.15 17.27
C GLU A 473 32.74 0.17 16.61
N ALA A 474 33.06 1.21 15.86
CA ALA A 474 34.44 1.43 15.42
C ALA A 474 35.32 1.77 16.61
N ARG A 475 36.32 0.94 16.94
CA ARG A 475 37.37 1.27 17.88
C ARG A 475 38.28 2.36 17.29
N PHE A 476 37.91 3.62 17.43
CA PHE A 476 38.84 4.75 17.31
C PHE A 476 39.33 5.13 18.69
N GLU A 477 40.54 4.74 19.00
CA GLU A 477 41.22 4.94 20.32
C GLU A 477 41.55 6.37 20.69
N LEU A 478 41.02 7.44 20.11
CA LEU A 478 41.49 8.79 20.43
C LEU A 478 40.47 9.87 20.80
N LEU A 479 39.17 9.69 20.70
CA LEU A 479 38.22 10.66 21.26
C LEU A 479 36.90 9.93 21.63
N GLY A 480 36.72 9.60 22.88
CA GLY A 480 35.66 8.82 23.52
C GLY A 480 34.20 9.28 23.26
N PHE A 481 33.71 9.16 22.07
CA PHE A 481 32.28 9.24 21.74
C PHE A 481 31.91 8.04 20.87
N GLY A 482 31.31 7.04 21.53
CA GLY A 482 30.94 5.77 20.97
C GLY A 482 29.71 5.81 20.08
N GLY A 483 29.51 4.74 19.39
CA GLY A 483 28.28 4.31 18.77
C GLY A 483 27.87 5.05 17.49
N ARG A 484 28.04 4.36 16.36
CA ARG A 484 27.43 4.73 15.08
C ARG A 484 26.40 3.69 14.70
N ILE A 485 25.38 4.09 13.97
CA ILE A 485 24.54 3.17 13.21
C ILE A 485 24.79 3.34 11.72
N LEU A 486 24.58 2.26 10.98
CA LEU A 486 24.35 2.29 9.54
C LEU A 486 22.91 1.84 9.24
N PHE A 487 22.34 2.36 8.19
CA PHE A 487 20.97 2.08 7.81
C PHE A 487 20.72 2.44 6.35
N ALA A 488 19.69 1.83 5.76
CA ALA A 488 19.19 2.19 4.44
C ALA A 488 18.13 3.28 4.55
N ALA A 489 18.24 4.33 3.75
CA ALA A 489 17.19 5.35 3.67
C ALA A 489 17.12 5.96 2.28
N GLY A 490 15.93 6.43 1.88
CA GLY A 490 15.74 7.16 0.65
C GLY A 490 16.47 8.50 0.64
N SER A 491 16.95 8.94 -0.51
CA SER A 491 17.46 10.29 -0.75
C SER A 491 16.85 10.85 -2.02
N ASP A 492 16.85 12.18 -2.13
CA ASP A 492 16.20 12.92 -3.22
C ASP A 492 16.53 12.40 -4.62
N GLY A 493 15.61 11.66 -5.23
CA GLY A 493 15.63 11.34 -6.65
C GLY A 493 16.47 10.13 -7.09
N ASP A 494 17.39 9.63 -6.28
CA ASP A 494 18.39 8.60 -6.69
C ASP A 494 18.15 7.20 -6.07
N GLY A 495 16.96 6.94 -5.48
CA GLY A 495 16.68 5.67 -4.81
C GLY A 495 17.20 5.62 -3.36
N ARG A 496 17.27 4.40 -2.79
CA ARG A 496 17.77 4.21 -1.43
C ARG A 496 19.31 4.25 -1.42
N SER A 497 19.87 4.69 -0.30
CA SER A 497 21.32 4.84 -0.11
C SER A 497 21.71 4.30 1.26
N LEU A 498 22.99 3.94 1.43
CA LEU A 498 23.55 3.59 2.72
C LEU A 498 23.94 4.87 3.48
N TRP A 499 23.40 5.03 4.70
CA TRP A 499 23.62 6.15 5.58
C TRP A 499 24.34 5.73 6.87
N THR A 500 25.00 6.69 7.53
CA THR A 500 25.53 6.54 8.90
C THR A 500 25.03 7.66 9.79
N SER A 501 24.87 7.39 11.09
CA SER A 501 24.50 8.40 12.09
C SER A 501 25.20 8.17 13.42
N VAL A 502 25.52 9.28 14.11
CA VAL A 502 25.96 9.34 15.52
C VAL A 502 24.90 10.00 16.41
N GLY A 503 23.64 10.09 15.93
CA GLY A 503 22.54 10.70 16.67
C GLY A 503 22.46 12.22 16.58
N THR A 504 23.16 12.86 15.63
CA THR A 504 23.04 14.30 15.36
C THR A 504 22.83 14.55 13.88
N ALA A 505 22.17 15.65 13.53
CA ALA A 505 21.93 16.01 12.14
C ALA A 505 23.24 16.17 11.33
N GLU A 506 24.26 16.79 11.91
CA GLU A 506 25.56 16.99 11.27
C GLU A 506 26.36 15.67 11.17
N GLY A 507 26.14 14.75 12.10
CA GLY A 507 26.77 13.42 12.13
C GLY A 507 26.02 12.35 11.37
N THR A 508 24.93 12.72 10.67
CA THR A 508 24.14 11.83 9.83
C THR A 508 24.44 12.13 8.36
N THR A 509 25.10 11.21 7.66
CA THR A 509 25.63 11.43 6.31
C THR A 509 25.48 10.18 5.44
N ILE A 510 25.45 10.37 4.11
CA ILE A 510 25.49 9.26 3.15
C ILE A 510 26.89 8.66 3.15
N VAL A 511 26.97 7.33 3.22
CA VAL A 511 28.18 6.53 3.09
C VAL A 511 28.36 6.04 1.65
N ALA A 512 27.27 5.55 1.03
CA ALA A 512 27.27 5.14 -0.36
C ALA A 512 25.92 5.50 -1.02
N ALA A 513 25.97 6.40 -1.99
CA ALA A 513 24.79 6.84 -2.72
C ALA A 513 24.36 5.82 -3.79
N GLY A 514 23.05 5.60 -3.93
CA GLY A 514 22.48 4.67 -4.91
C GLY A 514 22.83 3.20 -4.65
N VAL A 515 23.28 2.87 -3.44
CA VAL A 515 23.52 1.51 -2.97
C VAL A 515 22.44 1.18 -1.94
N GLU A 516 21.50 0.34 -2.31
CA GLU A 516 20.40 -0.09 -1.44
C GLU A 516 20.79 -1.33 -0.64
N PRO A 517 21.20 -1.22 0.62
CA PRO A 517 21.44 -2.38 1.47
C PRO A 517 20.12 -3.06 1.81
N LEU A 518 20.12 -4.38 1.78
CA LEU A 518 18.94 -5.21 2.06
C LEU A 518 19.11 -6.04 3.32
N GLU A 519 20.35 -6.25 3.74
CA GLU A 519 20.70 -6.97 4.95
C GLU A 519 22.10 -6.51 5.41
N ILE A 520 22.24 -6.16 6.67
CA ILE A 520 23.50 -5.67 7.23
C ILE A 520 23.87 -6.49 8.47
N VAL A 521 25.06 -7.07 8.47
CA VAL A 521 25.61 -7.78 9.64
C VAL A 521 26.88 -7.07 10.17
N SER A 522 27.01 -7.03 11.49
CA SER A 522 28.12 -6.41 12.18
C SER A 522 29.12 -7.44 12.66
N GLY A 523 30.40 -7.19 12.40
CA GLY A 523 31.53 -7.94 12.91
C GLY A 523 32.70 -7.00 13.21
N SER A 524 33.92 -7.40 12.85
CA SER A 524 35.07 -6.47 12.86
C SER A 524 34.98 -5.41 11.74
N ARG A 525 34.14 -5.65 10.77
CA ARG A 525 33.68 -4.77 9.69
C ARG A 525 32.21 -5.01 9.48
N LEU A 526 31.54 -4.11 8.80
CA LEU A 526 30.17 -4.29 8.36
C LEU A 526 30.16 -5.00 7.03
N PHE A 527 29.34 -6.02 6.94
CA PHE A 527 29.04 -6.73 5.70
C PHE A 527 27.56 -6.60 5.38
N PHE A 528 27.23 -6.45 4.13
CA PHE A 528 25.83 -6.30 3.69
C PHE A 528 25.65 -6.78 2.25
N ALA A 529 24.45 -7.20 1.95
CA ALA A 529 24.01 -7.44 0.59
C ALA A 529 23.34 -6.19 0.06
N ALA A 530 23.72 -5.71 -1.11
CA ALA A 530 23.13 -4.51 -1.70
C ALA A 530 22.99 -4.62 -3.21
N THR A 531 21.95 -3.95 -3.73
CA THR A 531 21.79 -3.66 -5.16
C THR A 531 22.48 -2.33 -5.49
N ASP A 532 23.08 -2.25 -6.66
CA ASP A 532 23.64 -1.04 -7.23
C ASP A 532 23.02 -0.75 -8.61
N ALA A 533 23.52 0.27 -9.29
CA ALA A 533 23.02 0.65 -10.62
C ALA A 533 23.13 -0.44 -11.70
N GLU A 534 23.87 -1.52 -11.45
CA GLU A 534 24.01 -2.68 -12.33
C GLU A 534 22.98 -3.78 -12.05
N SER A 535 22.09 -3.57 -11.06
CA SER A 535 20.86 -4.31 -10.76
C SER A 535 21.00 -5.73 -10.15
N TYR A 536 22.16 -6.09 -9.62
CA TYR A 536 22.35 -7.38 -8.94
C TYR A 536 22.63 -7.19 -7.44
N ARG A 537 21.99 -8.01 -6.59
CA ARG A 537 22.25 -8.07 -5.15
C ARG A 537 23.61 -8.71 -4.91
N GLN A 538 24.60 -7.92 -4.53
CA GLN A 538 26.00 -8.35 -4.36
C GLN A 538 26.47 -8.14 -2.91
N PRO A 539 27.53 -8.88 -2.46
CA PRO A 539 28.10 -8.65 -1.13
C PRO A 539 28.97 -7.38 -1.13
N TRP A 540 28.84 -6.60 -0.08
CA TRP A 540 29.60 -5.37 0.18
C TRP A 540 30.27 -5.42 1.57
N VAL A 541 31.30 -4.63 1.73
CA VAL A 541 31.95 -4.38 3.04
C VAL A 541 32.09 -2.87 3.27
N SER A 542 31.94 -2.46 4.54
CA SER A 542 32.13 -1.08 4.95
C SER A 542 32.85 -0.99 6.31
N ASP A 543 33.64 0.05 6.49
CA ASP A 543 34.17 0.49 7.79
C ASP A 543 33.43 1.71 8.32
N GLY A 544 32.28 2.04 7.74
CA GLY A 544 31.45 3.20 8.08
C GLY A 544 31.89 4.51 7.42
N THR A 545 32.87 4.44 6.52
CA THR A 545 33.32 5.60 5.73
C THR A 545 33.06 5.38 4.23
N PRO A 546 32.88 6.44 3.43
CA PRO A 546 32.74 6.30 1.98
C PRO A 546 33.94 5.57 1.33
N GLU A 547 35.15 5.88 1.77
CA GLU A 547 36.40 5.30 1.23
C GLU A 547 36.58 3.82 1.59
N GLY A 548 36.07 3.40 2.75
CA GLY A 548 36.12 2.02 3.24
C GLY A 548 34.93 1.17 2.78
N THR A 549 33.94 1.78 2.12
CA THR A 549 32.74 1.10 1.60
C THR A 549 32.95 0.68 0.17
N ARG A 550 32.90 -0.62 -0.09
CA ARG A 550 33.13 -1.18 -1.42
C ARG A 550 32.44 -2.53 -1.61
N ARG A 551 32.14 -2.82 -2.85
CA ARG A 551 31.67 -4.15 -3.29
C ARG A 551 32.78 -5.17 -3.06
N LEU A 552 32.42 -6.33 -2.51
CA LEU A 552 33.23 -7.53 -2.51
C LEU A 552 32.93 -8.27 -3.80
N SER A 553 33.72 -8.03 -4.86
CA SER A 553 33.50 -8.70 -6.14
C SER A 553 34.36 -9.94 -6.19
N PRO A 554 33.83 -11.15 -5.97
CA PRO A 554 34.53 -12.36 -6.35
C PRO A 554 34.69 -12.35 -7.88
N LEU A 555 35.71 -13.02 -8.38
CA LEU A 555 35.88 -13.24 -9.80
C LEU A 555 35.65 -14.71 -10.12
N PRO A 556 34.61 -15.09 -10.87
CA PRO A 556 33.62 -14.22 -11.57
C PRO A 556 32.62 -13.57 -10.62
N PRO A 557 31.89 -12.53 -11.07
CA PRO A 557 30.75 -12.00 -10.34
C PRO A 557 29.75 -13.11 -10.04
N LEU A 558 28.98 -12.96 -8.93
CA LEU A 558 27.90 -13.89 -8.61
C LEU A 558 26.91 -13.94 -9.77
N ASP A 559 26.52 -15.14 -10.17
CA ASP A 559 25.48 -15.37 -11.18
C ASP A 559 24.05 -15.25 -10.59
N GLY A 560 23.94 -15.22 -9.25
CA GLY A 560 22.72 -15.10 -8.48
C GLY A 560 22.76 -13.92 -7.50
N PHE A 561 21.89 -14.00 -6.50
CA PHE A 561 21.75 -12.99 -5.47
C PHE A 561 22.39 -13.46 -4.16
N ALA A 562 23.03 -12.56 -3.40
CA ALA A 562 23.52 -12.84 -2.06
C ALA A 562 22.36 -12.73 -1.04
N TYR A 563 22.21 -13.74 -0.18
CA TYR A 563 21.21 -13.84 0.87
C TYR A 563 21.82 -14.35 2.17
N GLU A 564 21.04 -14.29 3.27
CA GLU A 564 21.36 -14.96 4.53
C GLU A 564 22.80 -14.68 5.00
N LEU A 565 23.04 -13.51 5.47
CA LEU A 565 24.37 -13.06 5.89
C LEU A 565 24.62 -13.36 7.36
N VAL A 566 25.76 -13.95 7.71
CA VAL A 566 26.15 -14.19 9.10
C VAL A 566 27.66 -14.07 9.30
N THR A 567 28.10 -13.71 10.50
CA THR A 567 29.51 -13.64 10.87
C THR A 567 29.87 -14.64 11.96
N ILE A 568 31.00 -15.34 11.80
CA ILE A 568 31.62 -16.17 12.82
C ILE A 568 33.04 -15.64 13.04
N GLY A 569 33.30 -14.99 14.19
CA GLY A 569 34.56 -14.32 14.45
C GLY A 569 34.80 -13.17 13.46
N SER A 570 35.86 -13.30 12.63
CA SER A 570 36.19 -12.32 11.57
C SER A 570 35.80 -12.80 10.18
N THR A 571 35.19 -13.95 10.06
CA THR A 571 34.77 -14.54 8.78
C THR A 571 33.29 -14.27 8.54
N PHE A 572 32.99 -13.79 7.40
CA PHE A 572 31.65 -13.52 6.91
C PHE A 572 31.20 -14.69 6.01
N PHE A 573 29.99 -15.18 6.22
CA PHE A 573 29.35 -16.24 5.43
C PHE A 573 28.10 -15.69 4.78
N PHE A 574 27.80 -16.14 3.57
CA PHE A 574 26.58 -15.80 2.86
C PHE A 574 26.16 -16.90 1.88
N ALA A 575 24.86 -16.96 1.62
CA ALA A 575 24.28 -17.84 0.62
C ALA A 575 24.16 -17.12 -0.72
N GLU A 576 24.37 -17.83 -1.82
CA GLU A 576 24.03 -17.40 -3.17
C GLU A 576 22.95 -18.31 -3.72
N GLY A 577 21.88 -17.71 -4.29
CA GLY A 577 20.79 -18.41 -4.97
C GLY A 577 20.22 -17.58 -6.10
N GLY A 578 19.50 -18.22 -7.04
CA GLY A 578 18.87 -17.55 -8.17
C GLY A 578 18.64 -18.47 -9.36
N GLU A 579 17.84 -18.04 -10.33
CA GLU A 579 17.41 -18.83 -11.50
C GLU A 579 18.57 -19.45 -12.33
N HIS A 580 19.81 -19.00 -12.14
CA HIS A 580 20.98 -19.44 -12.89
C HIS A 580 22.18 -19.84 -12.03
N ALA A 581 22.07 -19.70 -10.71
CA ALA A 581 23.21 -19.82 -9.79
C ALA A 581 23.27 -21.13 -9.00
N GLY A 582 22.15 -21.89 -8.89
CA GLY A 582 22.10 -23.04 -7.98
C GLY A 582 22.13 -22.59 -6.51
N GLN A 583 22.50 -23.51 -5.60
CA GLN A 583 22.61 -23.28 -4.17
C GLN A 583 24.08 -23.29 -3.74
N ARG A 584 24.64 -22.10 -3.43
CA ARG A 584 26.04 -21.94 -3.12
C ARG A 584 26.28 -21.28 -1.77
N LEU A 585 27.18 -21.84 -0.98
CA LEU A 585 27.67 -21.25 0.25
C LEU A 585 29.02 -20.58 0.02
N TRP A 586 29.16 -19.34 0.47
CA TRP A 586 30.35 -18.51 0.33
C TRP A 586 30.89 -18.04 1.68
N ARG A 587 32.19 -17.71 1.72
CA ARG A 587 32.82 -17.01 2.85
C ARG A 587 33.71 -15.87 2.37
N SER A 588 33.92 -14.88 3.25
CA SER A 588 34.78 -13.74 2.99
C SER A 588 35.51 -13.27 4.25
N ASP A 589 36.74 -12.76 4.11
CA ASP A 589 37.50 -12.04 5.13
C ASP A 589 37.40 -10.50 4.95
N GLY A 590 36.53 -10.02 4.08
CA GLY A 590 36.35 -8.62 3.70
C GLY A 590 37.30 -8.16 2.60
N THR A 591 38.02 -9.07 1.93
CA THR A 591 38.80 -8.78 0.72
C THR A 591 38.24 -9.54 -0.46
N SER A 592 38.44 -9.03 -1.69
CA SER A 592 38.02 -9.73 -2.90
C SER A 592 38.73 -11.07 -3.09
N GLU A 593 40.00 -11.15 -2.70
CA GLU A 593 40.79 -12.39 -2.76
C GLU A 593 40.37 -13.42 -1.74
N GLY A 594 39.91 -12.97 -0.56
CA GLY A 594 39.42 -13.82 0.54
C GLY A 594 37.92 -14.15 0.42
N THR A 595 37.24 -13.63 -0.61
CA THR A 595 35.85 -13.97 -0.92
C THR A 595 35.82 -15.16 -1.86
N VAL A 596 35.49 -16.33 -1.32
CA VAL A 596 35.57 -17.62 -2.02
C VAL A 596 34.33 -18.47 -1.79
N MET A 597 33.89 -19.18 -2.82
CA MET A 597 32.86 -20.20 -2.70
C MET A 597 33.38 -21.34 -1.86
N ILE A 598 32.63 -21.77 -0.84
CA ILE A 598 32.92 -22.92 -0.02
C ILE A 598 32.45 -24.19 -0.75
N LYS A 599 31.17 -24.19 -1.13
CA LYS A 599 30.57 -25.37 -1.77
C LYS A 599 29.35 -24.94 -2.59
N ASP A 600 29.20 -25.64 -3.72
CA ASP A 600 27.96 -25.70 -4.49
C ASP A 600 27.18 -26.94 -3.99
N LEU A 601 26.02 -26.73 -3.35
CA LEU A 601 25.22 -27.81 -2.77
C LEU A 601 24.44 -28.55 -3.84
N GLU A 602 24.22 -27.90 -5.02
CA GLU A 602 23.42 -28.42 -6.13
C GLU A 602 24.11 -28.22 -7.49
N PRO A 603 25.28 -28.83 -7.73
CA PRO A 603 26.12 -28.55 -8.90
C PRO A 603 25.47 -28.89 -10.25
N ASP A 604 24.45 -29.74 -10.28
CA ASP A 604 23.82 -30.27 -11.48
C ASP A 604 22.40 -29.76 -11.77
N TRP A 605 21.98 -28.67 -11.12
CA TRP A 605 20.62 -28.12 -11.23
C TRP A 605 20.15 -27.83 -12.67
N GLN A 606 21.06 -27.52 -13.61
CA GLN A 606 20.72 -27.27 -15.03
C GLN A 606 20.29 -28.55 -15.76
N VAL A 607 20.61 -29.75 -15.25
CA VAL A 607 20.31 -31.01 -15.92
C VAL A 607 18.86 -31.45 -15.68
N GLY A 608 18.27 -31.11 -14.55
CA GLY A 608 16.90 -31.45 -14.18
C GLY A 608 15.82 -30.59 -14.88
N CYS A 609 16.09 -29.30 -15.13
CA CYS A 609 15.14 -28.37 -15.72
C CYS A 609 15.02 -28.39 -17.25
N GLY A 610 15.95 -29.05 -17.96
CA GLY A 610 16.04 -29.05 -19.44
C GLY A 610 15.07 -29.96 -20.20
N VAL A 611 14.26 -30.78 -19.55
CA VAL A 611 13.47 -31.86 -20.22
C VAL A 611 11.97 -31.74 -20.04
N LEU A 612 11.47 -30.93 -19.13
CA LEU A 612 10.03 -30.77 -18.89
C LEU A 612 9.61 -29.29 -19.07
N LEU A 613 8.80 -29.07 -20.08
CA LEU A 613 8.02 -27.83 -20.46
C LEU A 613 8.49 -26.46 -19.93
N PRO A 614 8.64 -25.44 -20.80
CA PRO A 614 8.95 -24.08 -20.38
C PRO A 614 7.90 -23.56 -19.38
N GLY A 615 8.29 -23.24 -18.15
CA GLY A 615 7.46 -22.70 -17.10
C GLY A 615 7.34 -23.52 -15.82
N SER A 616 7.90 -24.74 -15.76
CA SER A 616 7.77 -25.61 -14.58
C SER A 616 8.87 -25.44 -13.52
N CYS A 617 9.92 -24.67 -13.82
CA CYS A 617 11.02 -24.42 -12.86
C CYS A 617 10.96 -23.06 -12.15
N ALA A 618 9.94 -22.23 -12.43
CA ALA A 618 9.85 -20.87 -11.88
C ALA A 618 9.37 -20.80 -10.42
N ASP A 619 8.88 -21.90 -9.86
CA ASP A 619 8.27 -21.92 -8.53
C ASP A 619 9.11 -22.62 -7.44
N TYR A 620 10.31 -23.13 -7.75
CA TYR A 620 11.21 -23.83 -6.80
C TYR A 620 12.66 -23.36 -6.95
N VAL A 621 12.97 -22.17 -6.44
CA VAL A 621 14.35 -21.76 -6.18
C VAL A 621 14.56 -21.81 -4.67
N ASP A 622 14.89 -23.01 -4.16
CA ASP A 622 15.45 -23.13 -2.82
C ASP A 622 16.89 -22.58 -2.86
N PHE A 623 17.25 -21.75 -1.90
CA PHE A 623 18.62 -21.29 -1.65
C PHE A 623 19.02 -21.70 -0.23
N PRO A 624 20.32 -21.83 0.10
CA PRO A 624 20.73 -22.08 1.47
C PRO A 624 20.18 -21.00 2.39
N ARG A 625 19.51 -21.40 3.48
CA ARG A 625 18.78 -20.50 4.37
C ARG A 625 19.00 -20.84 5.84
N ASP A 626 18.52 -19.98 6.72
CA ASP A 626 18.60 -20.15 8.19
C ASP A 626 20.05 -20.33 8.68
N LEU A 627 21.00 -19.55 8.14
CA LEU A 627 22.41 -19.59 8.53
C LEU A 627 22.58 -19.29 10.02
N THR A 628 22.88 -20.33 10.84
CA THR A 628 22.91 -20.22 12.30
C THR A 628 24.26 -20.67 12.85
N PRO A 629 25.03 -19.79 13.51
CA PRO A 629 26.31 -20.14 14.13
C PRO A 629 26.10 -20.87 15.46
N LEU A 630 26.88 -21.95 15.68
CA LEU A 630 27.03 -22.61 16.97
C LEU A 630 28.53 -22.83 17.25
N GLY A 631 29.12 -21.97 18.09
CA GLY A 631 30.56 -21.92 18.29
C GLY A 631 31.29 -21.48 17.02
N GLU A 632 32.19 -22.34 16.50
CA GLU A 632 32.92 -22.09 15.24
C GLU A 632 32.31 -22.79 14.04
N THR A 633 31.19 -23.51 14.23
CA THR A 633 30.47 -24.26 13.18
C THR A 633 29.26 -23.46 12.70
N LEU A 634 29.10 -23.34 11.41
CA LEU A 634 27.89 -22.81 10.78
C LEU A 634 26.93 -23.96 10.50
N PHE A 635 25.67 -23.80 10.93
CA PHE A 635 24.55 -24.65 10.51
C PHE A 635 23.67 -23.89 9.52
N LEU A 636 23.08 -24.62 8.58
CA LEU A 636 22.21 -24.05 7.55
C LEU A 636 21.22 -25.09 7.03
N VAL A 637 20.16 -24.65 6.41
CA VAL A 637 19.29 -25.51 5.62
C VAL A 637 19.76 -25.45 4.18
N GLY A 638 20.09 -26.57 3.60
CA GLY A 638 20.49 -26.71 2.21
C GLY A 638 19.72 -27.85 1.55
N SER A 639 19.55 -27.79 0.25
CA SER A 639 18.85 -28.82 -0.53
C SER A 639 19.77 -29.42 -1.58
N ASP A 640 19.64 -30.72 -1.81
CA ASP A 640 20.21 -31.42 -2.95
C ASP A 640 19.16 -32.35 -3.60
N PHE A 641 19.35 -32.75 -4.85
CA PHE A 641 18.39 -33.59 -5.59
C PHE A 641 18.16 -34.99 -5.01
N GLU A 642 19.04 -35.48 -4.14
CA GLU A 642 18.94 -36.84 -3.59
C GLU A 642 18.13 -36.85 -2.28
N ARG A 643 18.19 -35.73 -1.49
CA ARG A 643 17.70 -35.66 -0.11
C ARG A 643 16.67 -34.58 0.11
N GLY A 644 16.48 -33.64 -0.85
CA GLY A 644 15.67 -32.45 -0.64
C GLY A 644 16.28 -31.52 0.40
N ALA A 645 15.44 -30.70 1.05
CA ALA A 645 15.89 -29.74 2.07
C ALA A 645 16.21 -30.42 3.40
N GLU A 646 17.50 -30.39 3.80
CA GLU A 646 18.00 -31.01 5.03
C GLU A 646 18.92 -30.10 5.84
N LEU A 647 19.26 -30.48 7.07
CA LEU A 647 20.20 -29.74 7.90
C LEU A 647 21.64 -30.02 7.50
N TRP A 648 22.37 -28.98 7.15
CA TRP A 648 23.81 -29.00 6.83
C TRP A 648 24.62 -28.28 7.90
N LYS A 649 25.91 -28.57 7.93
CA LYS A 649 26.91 -27.86 8.71
C LYS A 649 28.13 -27.52 7.88
N SER A 650 28.90 -26.51 8.29
CA SER A 650 30.14 -26.08 7.64
C SER A 650 31.15 -25.54 8.67
N ASP A 651 32.42 -25.92 8.51
CA ASP A 651 33.56 -25.33 9.20
C ASP A 651 34.26 -24.23 8.36
N GLY A 652 33.61 -23.80 7.27
CA GLY A 652 34.16 -22.85 6.32
C GLY A 652 35.06 -23.47 5.26
N THR A 653 35.17 -24.81 5.16
CA THR A 653 35.87 -25.53 4.10
C THR A 653 34.91 -26.39 3.30
N GLU A 654 35.26 -26.68 2.03
CA GLU A 654 34.45 -27.56 1.18
C GLU A 654 34.30 -28.98 1.80
N ALA A 655 35.36 -29.49 2.38
CA ALA A 655 35.37 -30.86 2.97
C ALA A 655 34.59 -30.93 4.30
N GLY A 656 34.53 -29.81 5.05
CA GLY A 656 33.78 -29.71 6.31
C GLY A 656 32.35 -29.22 6.11
N THR A 657 31.91 -29.02 4.87
CA THR A 657 30.54 -28.69 4.53
C THR A 657 29.82 -29.94 4.09
N GLU A 658 28.93 -30.45 4.96
CA GLU A 658 28.27 -31.77 4.80
C GLU A 658 26.88 -31.78 5.44
N VAL A 659 26.00 -32.66 4.99
CA VAL A 659 24.70 -32.93 5.61
C VAL A 659 24.93 -33.48 7.03
N VAL A 660 24.20 -33.00 8.01
CA VAL A 660 24.27 -33.48 9.40
C VAL A 660 23.58 -34.86 9.52
N ALA A 661 22.35 -34.91 9.03
CA ALA A 661 21.55 -36.13 8.97
C ALA A 661 20.50 -35.98 7.87
N ASP A 662 20.24 -37.08 7.15
CA ASP A 662 19.11 -37.19 6.21
C ASP A 662 17.92 -37.73 7.03
N LEU A 663 17.01 -36.81 7.43
CA LEU A 663 15.92 -37.13 8.36
C LEU A 663 14.67 -37.65 7.65
N GLU A 664 14.43 -37.19 6.42
CA GLU A 664 13.33 -37.65 5.56
C GLU A 664 13.90 -38.03 4.18
N PRO A 665 14.35 -39.29 3.97
CA PRO A 665 14.99 -39.69 2.74
C PRO A 665 14.10 -39.54 1.51
N GLY A 666 14.56 -38.76 0.51
CA GLY A 666 13.88 -38.54 -0.75
C GLY A 666 13.94 -37.07 -1.19
N GLU A 667 13.34 -36.76 -2.35
CA GLU A 667 13.40 -35.43 -2.98
C GLU A 667 12.68 -34.33 -2.18
N ASP A 668 11.74 -34.69 -1.29
CA ASP A 668 10.98 -33.72 -0.48
C ASP A 668 11.78 -33.21 0.72
N GLY A 669 12.66 -34.03 1.33
CA GLY A 669 13.45 -33.69 2.52
C GLY A 669 12.64 -33.39 3.79
N SER A 670 13.34 -33.12 4.89
CA SER A 670 12.70 -32.84 6.21
C SER A 670 12.31 -31.38 6.43
N ASP A 671 12.73 -30.47 5.55
CA ASP A 671 12.46 -29.00 5.60
C ASP A 671 12.72 -28.40 7.00
N PRO A 672 13.97 -28.38 7.50
CA PRO A 672 14.29 -27.81 8.80
C PRO A 672 13.96 -26.31 8.84
N ARG A 673 13.48 -25.81 9.99
CA ARG A 673 13.14 -24.40 10.20
C ARG A 673 13.46 -23.96 11.63
N GLU A 674 13.54 -22.66 11.83
CA GLU A 674 13.73 -22.02 13.14
C GLU A 674 15.00 -22.51 13.87
N LEU A 675 16.11 -22.60 13.15
CA LEU A 675 17.38 -23.04 13.72
C LEU A 675 17.78 -22.14 14.90
N THR A 676 17.85 -22.73 16.10
CA THR A 676 18.08 -21.99 17.35
C THR A 676 19.21 -22.65 18.15
N ALA A 677 20.30 -21.90 18.31
CA ALA A 677 21.45 -22.34 19.11
C ALA A 677 21.20 -22.08 20.60
N ALA A 678 21.26 -23.11 21.46
CA ALA A 678 21.14 -23.01 22.90
C ALA A 678 22.21 -23.86 23.60
N GLY A 679 23.11 -23.20 24.33
CA GLY A 679 24.28 -23.87 24.93
C GLY A 679 25.22 -24.44 23.88
N GLU A 680 25.46 -25.75 23.92
CA GLU A 680 26.32 -26.46 22.97
C GLU A 680 25.49 -27.25 21.91
N ARG A 681 24.20 -26.95 21.78
CA ARG A 681 23.28 -27.67 20.89
C ARG A 681 22.51 -26.76 19.97
N LEU A 682 22.18 -27.25 18.80
CA LEU A 682 21.21 -26.65 17.89
C LEU A 682 19.87 -27.35 18.08
N PHE A 683 18.80 -26.54 18.15
CA PHE A 683 17.43 -27.00 18.11
C PHE A 683 16.75 -26.46 16.85
N PHE A 684 15.84 -27.21 16.27
CA PHE A 684 15.13 -26.83 15.05
C PHE A 684 13.84 -27.63 14.90
N THR A 685 12.92 -27.15 14.08
CA THR A 685 11.75 -27.94 13.71
C THR A 685 11.98 -28.61 12.36
N ALA A 686 11.56 -29.87 12.20
CA ALA A 686 11.65 -30.60 10.93
C ALA A 686 10.48 -31.57 10.76
N SER A 687 10.11 -31.86 9.52
CA SER A 687 9.00 -32.76 9.16
C SER A 687 9.53 -34.13 8.81
N VAL A 688 9.03 -35.19 9.47
CA VAL A 688 9.35 -36.56 9.15
C VAL A 688 8.04 -37.36 9.09
N GLY A 689 7.80 -38.04 7.97
CA GLY A 689 6.55 -38.75 7.75
C GLY A 689 5.32 -37.87 7.74
N GLY A 690 5.47 -36.58 7.37
CA GLY A 690 4.41 -35.57 7.33
C GLY A 690 4.04 -34.96 8.69
N VAL A 691 4.83 -35.20 9.72
CA VAL A 691 4.65 -34.63 11.07
C VAL A 691 5.84 -33.73 11.40
N ARG A 692 5.58 -32.47 11.70
CA ARG A 692 6.60 -31.50 12.11
C ARG A 692 6.85 -31.65 13.62
N ALA A 693 8.11 -31.89 14.00
CA ALA A 693 8.54 -32.11 15.38
C ALA A 693 9.75 -31.23 15.72
N LEU A 694 10.01 -31.07 17.03
CA LEU A 694 11.25 -30.46 17.52
C LEU A 694 12.39 -31.49 17.45
N TRP A 695 13.55 -31.05 16.98
CA TRP A 695 14.77 -31.83 16.89
C TRP A 695 15.92 -31.15 17.62
N SER A 696 16.88 -31.91 18.04
CA SER A 696 18.08 -31.44 18.74
C SER A 696 19.31 -32.16 18.19
N THR A 697 20.42 -31.44 18.00
CA THR A 697 21.70 -32.01 17.51
C THR A 697 22.90 -31.31 18.14
N ASP A 698 24.02 -32.04 18.24
CA ASP A 698 25.38 -31.53 18.50
C ASP A 698 26.18 -31.35 17.18
N GLY A 699 25.53 -31.55 16.03
CA GLY A 699 26.15 -31.52 14.71
C GLY A 699 26.62 -32.87 14.22
N THR A 700 26.29 -33.98 14.91
CA THR A 700 26.54 -35.33 14.44
C THR A 700 25.23 -36.06 14.14
N ALA A 701 25.23 -36.95 13.10
CA ALA A 701 24.05 -37.71 12.75
C ALA A 701 23.59 -38.65 13.91
N ALA A 702 24.52 -39.14 14.71
CA ALA A 702 24.20 -40.04 15.82
C ALA A 702 23.49 -39.34 16.98
N ASP A 703 23.69 -38.04 17.15
CA ASP A 703 23.11 -37.23 18.23
C ASP A 703 22.03 -36.26 17.73
N THR A 704 21.61 -36.41 16.47
CA THR A 704 20.47 -35.72 15.89
C THR A 704 19.20 -36.51 16.17
N VAL A 705 18.40 -36.08 17.12
CA VAL A 705 17.26 -36.83 17.67
C VAL A 705 16.01 -35.95 17.77
N ALA A 706 14.85 -36.54 17.53
CA ALA A 706 13.57 -35.90 17.80
C ALA A 706 13.37 -35.72 19.32
N VAL A 707 12.84 -34.61 19.73
CA VAL A 707 12.44 -34.29 21.10
C VAL A 707 10.97 -34.64 21.27
N ASP A 708 10.64 -35.49 22.25
CA ASP A 708 9.26 -35.83 22.56
C ASP A 708 8.56 -34.60 23.20
N VAL A 709 7.50 -34.13 22.58
CA VAL A 709 6.69 -33.01 23.08
C VAL A 709 5.36 -33.47 23.68
N GLY A 710 5.17 -34.79 23.84
CA GLY A 710 3.95 -35.41 24.37
C GLY A 710 2.74 -35.18 23.44
N ASP A 711 1.59 -34.82 24.04
CA ASP A 711 0.35 -34.53 23.32
C ASP A 711 0.27 -33.07 22.78
N ALA A 712 1.40 -32.32 22.79
CA ALA A 712 1.42 -30.95 22.26
C ALA A 712 1.29 -30.95 20.72
N GLY A 713 0.80 -29.82 20.19
CA GLY A 713 0.79 -29.59 18.75
C GLY A 713 2.18 -29.24 18.18
N GLU A 714 2.23 -28.75 16.95
CA GLU A 714 3.49 -28.40 16.28
C GLU A 714 4.29 -27.33 17.05
N PRO A 715 5.59 -27.59 17.32
CA PRO A 715 6.48 -26.60 17.94
C PRO A 715 6.74 -25.42 16.98
N ARG A 716 6.77 -24.20 17.53
CA ARG A 716 7.03 -22.95 16.80
C ARG A 716 7.59 -21.86 17.71
N ASP A 717 8.07 -20.77 17.12
CA ASP A 717 8.62 -19.61 17.82
C ASP A 717 9.73 -20.03 18.81
N LEU A 718 10.79 -20.66 18.34
CA LEU A 718 11.89 -21.14 19.19
C LEU A 718 12.74 -19.97 19.70
N ALA A 719 13.05 -19.96 20.99
CA ALA A 719 13.93 -18.96 21.60
C ALA A 719 14.88 -19.58 22.63
N ALA A 720 16.17 -19.21 22.60
CA ALA A 720 17.14 -19.70 23.56
C ALA A 720 17.22 -18.79 24.80
N LEU A 721 17.11 -19.37 26.00
CA LEU A 721 17.39 -18.71 27.27
C LEU A 721 18.39 -19.52 28.06
N GLY A 722 19.63 -19.01 28.12
CA GLY A 722 20.77 -19.78 28.68
C GLY A 722 21.09 -21.03 27.84
N ALA A 723 21.10 -22.18 28.45
CA ALA A 723 21.36 -23.45 27.77
C ALA A 723 20.08 -24.23 27.41
N ALA A 724 18.92 -23.63 27.54
CA ALA A 724 17.64 -24.23 27.22
C ALA A 724 17.01 -23.50 26.02
N VAL A 725 16.33 -24.25 25.16
CA VAL A 725 15.40 -23.72 24.17
C VAL A 725 13.99 -23.73 24.76
N TYR A 726 13.27 -22.65 24.51
CA TYR A 726 11.84 -22.52 24.81
C TYR A 726 11.09 -22.38 23.50
N PHE A 727 9.87 -22.85 23.47
CA PHE A 727 9.03 -22.81 22.27
C PHE A 727 7.55 -22.81 22.62
N LEU A 728 6.73 -22.41 21.69
CA LEU A 728 5.28 -22.44 21.77
C LEU A 728 4.75 -23.68 21.06
N ALA A 729 3.73 -24.30 21.62
CA ALA A 729 2.98 -25.37 20.98
C ALA A 729 1.57 -25.43 21.57
N THR A 730 0.62 -26.02 20.82
CA THR A 730 -0.75 -26.18 21.30
C THR A 730 -0.78 -27.10 22.52
N ALA A 731 -1.47 -26.68 23.60
CA ALA A 731 -1.66 -27.42 24.86
C ALA A 731 -3.12 -27.32 25.30
N GLY A 732 -3.92 -28.32 24.96
CA GLY A 732 -5.36 -28.30 25.16
C GLY A 732 -6.10 -27.41 24.16
N ASP A 733 -6.95 -26.49 24.63
CA ASP A 733 -7.72 -25.57 23.78
C ASP A 733 -6.96 -24.28 23.38
N GLY A 734 -5.71 -24.07 23.90
CA GLY A 734 -4.87 -22.90 23.63
C GLY A 734 -3.41 -23.29 23.46
N ASP A 735 -2.50 -22.35 23.69
CA ASP A 735 -1.06 -22.57 23.60
C ASP A 735 -0.42 -22.85 24.97
N GLY A 736 0.69 -23.55 24.96
CA GLY A 736 1.59 -23.75 26.08
C GLY A 736 2.99 -23.23 25.77
N LEU A 737 3.71 -22.76 26.80
CA LEU A 737 5.14 -22.54 26.78
C LEU A 737 5.82 -23.82 27.22
N PHE A 738 6.74 -24.31 26.39
CA PHE A 738 7.53 -25.53 26.66
C PHE A 738 9.02 -25.21 26.75
N ALA A 739 9.78 -26.09 27.39
CA ALA A 739 11.22 -25.97 27.53
C ALA A 739 11.94 -27.30 27.32
N CYS A 740 13.14 -27.22 26.73
CA CYS A 740 14.07 -28.34 26.57
C CYS A 740 15.49 -27.87 26.85
N ALA A 741 16.23 -28.55 27.73
CA ALA A 741 17.57 -28.16 28.12
C ALA A 741 18.58 -29.28 27.83
N GLY A 742 19.71 -28.94 27.19
CA GLY A 742 20.76 -29.90 26.84
C GLY A 742 20.24 -30.99 25.90
N ALA A 743 20.73 -32.20 25.99
CA ALA A 743 20.25 -33.37 25.23
C ALA A 743 18.95 -33.92 25.84
N CYS A 744 17.89 -33.11 25.90
CA CYS A 744 16.62 -33.57 26.42
C CYS A 744 15.95 -34.54 25.43
N GLY A 745 15.47 -35.67 25.94
CA GLY A 745 14.65 -36.60 25.14
C GLY A 745 13.16 -36.25 25.17
N GLU A 746 12.73 -35.42 26.12
CA GLU A 746 11.35 -35.00 26.35
C GLU A 746 11.29 -33.53 26.77
N ALA A 747 10.46 -32.73 26.10
CA ALA A 747 10.22 -31.34 26.47
C ALA A 747 9.27 -31.22 27.65
N VAL A 748 9.49 -30.23 28.48
CA VAL A 748 8.68 -29.98 29.69
C VAL A 748 7.72 -28.84 29.44
N LEU A 749 6.42 -29.06 29.65
CA LEU A 749 5.43 -27.98 29.66
C LEU A 749 5.72 -27.07 30.86
N VAL A 750 6.10 -25.81 30.58
CA VAL A 750 6.30 -24.78 31.60
C VAL A 750 4.93 -24.29 32.11
N LYS A 751 4.06 -23.90 31.17
CA LYS A 751 2.74 -23.34 31.49
C LYS A 751 1.77 -23.38 30.32
N VAL A 752 0.51 -23.75 30.56
CA VAL A 752 -0.61 -23.47 29.67
C VAL A 752 -0.92 -21.98 29.75
N LEU A 753 -1.04 -21.32 28.59
CA LEU A 753 -1.28 -19.88 28.51
C LEU A 753 -2.78 -19.62 28.52
N GLU A 754 -3.27 -19.07 29.61
CA GLU A 754 -4.68 -18.72 29.81
C GLU A 754 -4.80 -17.42 30.63
N ALA A 755 -5.85 -16.66 30.39
CA ALA A 755 -6.18 -15.50 31.20
C ALA A 755 -7.69 -15.46 31.47
N ASP A 756 -8.07 -15.26 32.75
CA ASP A 756 -9.47 -15.22 33.23
C ASP A 756 -10.31 -16.44 32.81
N GLY A 757 -9.66 -17.61 32.62
CA GLY A 757 -10.30 -18.87 32.20
C GLY A 757 -10.56 -18.98 30.70
N PHE A 758 -9.98 -18.10 29.87
CA PHE A 758 -9.98 -18.19 28.43
C PHE A 758 -8.64 -18.70 27.92
N PRO A 759 -8.62 -19.60 26.90
CA PRO A 759 -7.39 -20.08 26.28
C PRO A 759 -6.65 -18.92 25.60
N GLY A 760 -5.31 -18.91 25.74
CA GLY A 760 -4.43 -17.92 25.11
C GLY A 760 -3.72 -18.48 23.90
N PHE A 761 -3.57 -17.66 22.85
CA PHE A 761 -2.79 -17.95 21.65
C PHE A 761 -1.58 -17.04 21.62
N ALA A 762 -0.39 -17.62 21.62
CA ALA A 762 0.86 -16.90 21.77
C ALA A 762 1.67 -16.80 20.47
N SER A 763 2.50 -15.77 20.37
CA SER A 763 3.40 -15.53 19.25
C SER A 763 4.59 -14.68 19.65
N ARG A 764 5.64 -14.64 18.81
CA ARG A 764 6.81 -13.75 18.93
C ARG A 764 7.64 -14.01 20.19
N LEU A 765 7.94 -15.26 20.50
CA LEU A 765 8.77 -15.60 21.64
C LEU A 765 10.19 -15.02 21.46
N THR A 766 10.61 -14.16 22.37
CA THR A 766 11.89 -13.43 22.29
C THR A 766 12.61 -13.49 23.64
N ALA A 767 13.87 -13.89 23.62
CA ALA A 767 14.72 -13.90 24.82
C ALA A 767 15.39 -12.53 25.05
N VAL A 768 15.28 -12.01 26.28
CA VAL A 768 15.86 -10.75 26.71
C VAL A 768 16.54 -10.95 28.06
N ALA A 769 17.86 -10.97 28.09
CA ALA A 769 18.67 -11.27 29.26
C ALA A 769 18.30 -12.61 29.91
N ASP A 770 17.65 -12.61 31.07
CA ASP A 770 17.24 -13.77 31.85
C ASP A 770 15.74 -14.05 31.74
N ARG A 771 15.04 -13.48 30.77
CA ARG A 771 13.60 -13.59 30.57
C ARG A 771 13.21 -13.83 29.11
N LEU A 772 12.05 -14.40 28.95
CA LEU A 772 11.33 -14.50 27.68
C LEU A 772 10.21 -13.44 27.66
N PHE A 773 9.95 -12.88 26.49
CA PHE A 773 8.80 -12.03 26.23
C PHE A 773 8.05 -12.58 25.01
N PHE A 774 6.74 -12.49 25.04
CA PHE A 774 5.85 -12.94 23.96
C PHE A 774 4.50 -12.25 24.03
N ALA A 775 3.78 -12.24 22.92
CA ALA A 775 2.43 -11.72 22.84
C ALA A 775 1.42 -12.84 23.03
N VAL A 776 0.42 -12.67 23.91
CA VAL A 776 -0.67 -13.62 24.10
C VAL A 776 -2.02 -12.96 23.84
N SER A 777 -2.82 -13.58 22.96
CA SER A 777 -4.17 -13.15 22.63
C SER A 777 -5.20 -13.99 23.36
N THR A 778 -6.13 -13.36 24.09
CA THR A 778 -7.28 -14.00 24.74
C THR A 778 -8.56 -13.25 24.42
N GLU A 779 -9.73 -13.90 24.50
CA GLU A 779 -11.02 -13.24 24.27
C GLU A 779 -11.31 -12.10 25.27
N ALA A 780 -10.77 -12.21 26.50
CA ALA A 780 -11.03 -11.23 27.55
C ALA A 780 -10.23 -9.94 27.41
N MET A 781 -8.96 -10.02 27.01
CA MET A 781 -8.01 -8.91 27.06
C MET A 781 -7.44 -8.52 25.68
N GLY A 782 -7.82 -9.25 24.60
CA GLY A 782 -7.14 -9.09 23.31
C GLY A 782 -5.69 -9.56 23.39
N GLN A 783 -4.81 -8.99 22.59
CA GLN A 783 -3.39 -9.36 22.54
C GLN A 783 -2.56 -8.45 23.44
N GLU A 784 -1.91 -9.01 24.45
CA GLU A 784 -1.11 -8.31 25.45
C GLU A 784 0.30 -8.90 25.61
N LEU A 785 1.21 -8.14 26.27
CA LEU A 785 2.59 -8.55 26.50
C LEU A 785 2.70 -9.45 27.72
N TRP A 786 3.28 -10.64 27.55
CA TRP A 786 3.60 -11.60 28.58
C TRP A 786 5.12 -11.77 28.75
N THR A 787 5.53 -12.28 29.92
CA THR A 787 6.92 -12.61 30.23
C THR A 787 7.01 -13.95 30.92
N SER A 788 8.19 -14.57 30.85
CA SER A 788 8.54 -15.77 31.61
C SER A 788 10.01 -15.73 32.02
N ASP A 789 10.33 -16.23 33.21
CA ASP A 789 11.70 -16.52 33.66
C ASP A 789 12.05 -18.01 33.45
N GLY A 790 11.24 -18.74 32.70
CA GLY A 790 11.42 -20.16 32.38
C GLY A 790 10.73 -21.11 33.36
N ILE A 791 9.99 -20.61 34.36
CA ILE A 791 9.19 -21.44 35.29
C ILE A 791 7.73 -20.95 35.32
N ALA A 792 6.84 -21.85 35.75
CA ALA A 792 5.39 -21.61 35.69
C ALA A 792 4.91 -20.39 36.52
N GLU A 793 5.50 -20.19 37.71
CA GLU A 793 5.20 -19.10 38.61
C GLU A 793 5.65 -17.74 38.10
N GLY A 794 6.75 -17.71 37.34
CA GLY A 794 7.31 -16.50 36.70
C GLY A 794 6.76 -16.21 35.29
N THR A 795 5.82 -17.06 34.81
CA THR A 795 5.19 -16.90 33.51
C THR A 795 3.81 -16.25 33.65
N GLY A 796 3.59 -15.10 32.97
CA GLY A 796 2.30 -14.42 33.01
C GLY A 796 2.29 -13.05 32.35
N LEU A 797 1.13 -12.41 32.40
CA LEU A 797 0.90 -11.04 31.89
C LEU A 797 1.85 -10.04 32.58
N VAL A 798 2.56 -9.23 31.82
CA VAL A 798 3.38 -8.16 32.36
C VAL A 798 2.51 -7.07 32.96
N THR A 799 1.59 -6.56 32.18
CA THR A 799 0.56 -5.59 32.55
C THR A 799 -0.44 -5.50 31.40
N GLU A 800 -1.69 -5.14 31.68
CA GLU A 800 -2.66 -4.76 30.67
C GLU A 800 -2.28 -3.39 30.13
N ILE A 801 -1.77 -3.34 28.89
CA ILE A 801 -1.35 -2.11 28.19
C ILE A 801 -2.58 -1.41 27.63
N ALA A 802 -3.45 -2.17 26.94
CA ALA A 802 -4.73 -1.67 26.42
C ALA A 802 -5.90 -2.30 27.18
N ALA A 803 -6.76 -1.48 27.76
CA ALA A 803 -7.85 -1.99 28.58
C ALA A 803 -8.92 -2.76 27.78
N GLY A 804 -9.25 -3.99 28.24
CA GLY A 804 -10.32 -4.85 27.72
C GLY A 804 -9.96 -5.59 26.44
N ALA A 805 -10.95 -6.15 25.74
CA ALA A 805 -10.80 -7.05 24.61
C ALA A 805 -10.12 -6.45 23.36
N ARG A 806 -9.82 -5.15 23.36
CA ARG A 806 -9.13 -4.48 22.26
C ARG A 806 -7.69 -4.98 22.08
N GLY A 807 -6.96 -5.17 23.19
CA GLY A 807 -5.55 -5.58 23.17
C GLY A 807 -4.56 -4.49 22.69
N ALA A 808 -3.30 -4.62 23.07
CA ALA A 808 -2.23 -3.68 22.77
C ALA A 808 -1.43 -4.00 21.49
N TYR A 809 -1.58 -5.19 20.93
CA TYR A 809 -0.88 -5.68 19.72
C TYR A 809 0.65 -5.49 19.78
N PRO A 810 1.35 -5.99 20.81
CA PRO A 810 2.78 -5.80 20.93
C PRO A 810 3.54 -6.46 19.77
N GLN A 811 4.44 -5.68 19.12
CA GLN A 811 5.20 -6.12 17.94
C GLN A 811 6.56 -5.44 17.83
N SER A 812 7.39 -5.80 16.83
CA SER A 812 8.73 -5.25 16.60
C SER A 812 9.64 -5.42 17.83
N PHE A 813 9.71 -6.64 18.37
CA PHE A 813 10.48 -6.94 19.58
C PHE A 813 11.98 -6.84 19.36
N ALA A 814 12.69 -6.09 20.22
CA ALA A 814 14.15 -5.96 20.23
C ALA A 814 14.71 -6.03 21.66
N ALA A 815 15.67 -6.92 21.85
CA ALA A 815 16.37 -7.09 23.13
C ALA A 815 17.54 -6.10 23.23
N ILE A 816 17.47 -5.10 24.12
CA ILE A 816 18.48 -4.07 24.29
C ILE A 816 18.74 -3.86 25.77
N ASP A 817 19.98 -4.03 26.22
CA ASP A 817 20.43 -3.80 27.62
C ASP A 817 19.57 -4.51 28.68
N GLY A 818 19.15 -5.72 28.39
CA GLY A 818 18.32 -6.49 29.31
C GLY A 818 16.88 -5.98 29.42
N ARG A 819 16.41 -5.21 28.46
CA ARG A 819 15.03 -4.74 28.30
C ARG A 819 14.49 -5.08 26.93
N LEU A 820 13.19 -5.24 26.84
CA LEU A 820 12.47 -5.33 25.59
C LEU A 820 12.06 -3.93 25.11
N PHE A 821 12.46 -3.54 23.90
CA PHE A 821 11.87 -2.44 23.16
C PHE A 821 10.85 -3.02 22.15
N PHE A 822 9.71 -2.36 22.00
CA PHE A 822 8.62 -2.87 21.16
C PHE A 822 7.64 -1.76 20.78
N ALA A 823 6.76 -2.05 19.83
CA ALA A 823 5.63 -1.21 19.48
C ALA A 823 4.36 -1.73 20.16
N ALA A 824 3.51 -0.85 20.72
CA ALA A 824 2.22 -1.21 21.27
C ALA A 824 1.22 -0.03 21.26
N ASP A 825 -0.10 -0.35 21.23
CA ASP A 825 -1.20 0.61 21.29
C ASP A 825 -1.88 0.55 22.65
N ASP A 826 -1.90 1.63 23.42
CA ASP A 826 -2.61 1.72 24.70
C ASP A 826 -4.10 2.10 24.57
N GLY A 827 -4.62 2.14 23.32
CA GLY A 827 -5.99 2.55 23.02
C GLY A 827 -6.21 4.07 23.00
N THR A 828 -5.18 4.87 23.31
CA THR A 828 -5.27 6.34 23.37
C THR A 828 -4.36 7.07 22.40
N ALA A 829 -3.20 6.50 22.08
CA ALA A 829 -2.15 7.15 21.28
C ALA A 829 -1.78 6.38 19.99
N GLY A 830 -2.49 5.29 19.65
CA GLY A 830 -2.09 4.44 18.53
C GLY A 830 -0.84 3.62 18.85
N LEU A 831 -0.25 3.01 17.82
CA LEU A 831 0.92 2.15 17.93
C LEU A 831 2.18 3.00 18.11
N GLU A 832 2.75 3.03 19.32
CA GLU A 832 3.86 3.87 19.75
C GLU A 832 5.05 3.05 20.31
N PRO A 833 6.27 3.63 20.47
CA PRO A 833 7.40 2.93 21.06
C PRO A 833 7.24 2.73 22.56
N TRP A 834 7.45 1.50 23.00
CA TRP A 834 7.40 1.06 24.40
C TRP A 834 8.68 0.39 24.84
N VAL A 835 8.89 0.33 26.15
CA VAL A 835 9.98 -0.43 26.78
C VAL A 835 9.43 -1.22 27.97
N SER A 836 10.00 -2.41 28.20
CA SER A 836 9.66 -3.26 29.36
C SER A 836 10.91 -3.93 29.95
N ASP A 837 10.96 -4.05 31.29
CA ASP A 837 11.91 -4.89 32.02
C ASP A 837 11.26 -6.18 32.53
N GLY A 838 10.05 -6.50 32.06
CA GLY A 838 9.25 -7.64 32.51
C GLY A 838 8.40 -7.35 33.75
N THR A 839 8.39 -6.14 34.28
CA THR A 839 7.51 -5.74 35.40
C THR A 839 6.52 -4.67 34.96
N ALA A 840 5.34 -4.63 35.58
CA ALA A 840 4.36 -3.59 35.31
C ALA A 840 4.90 -2.16 35.59
N ALA A 841 5.80 -2.03 36.56
CA ALA A 841 6.42 -0.75 36.92
C ALA A 841 7.49 -0.30 35.90
N GLY A 842 8.17 -1.24 35.26
CA GLY A 842 9.21 -1.01 34.24
C GLY A 842 8.68 -1.06 32.82
N THR A 843 7.37 -1.23 32.60
CA THR A 843 6.70 -1.21 31.31
C THR A 843 6.04 0.15 31.09
N CYS A 844 6.45 0.85 30.03
CA CYS A 844 5.92 2.19 29.75
C CYS A 844 6.11 2.57 28.28
N ARG A 845 5.25 3.45 27.81
CA ARG A 845 5.43 4.14 26.54
C ARG A 845 6.64 5.07 26.63
N VAL A 846 7.56 4.95 25.67
CA VAL A 846 8.77 5.77 25.61
C VAL A 846 8.41 7.20 25.24
N GLN A 847 7.58 7.34 24.19
CA GLN A 847 7.10 8.63 23.70
C GLN A 847 5.81 8.43 22.88
N ASP A 848 5.02 9.48 22.73
CA ASP A 848 3.95 9.67 21.76
C ASP A 848 4.60 10.39 20.56
N VAL A 849 5.09 9.62 19.57
CA VAL A 849 5.83 10.14 18.42
C VAL A 849 4.86 10.79 17.42
N ALA A 850 3.75 10.11 17.13
CA ALA A 850 2.65 10.66 16.35
C ALA A 850 1.51 11.11 17.27
N PRO A 851 1.41 12.39 17.63
CA PRO A 851 0.49 12.86 18.68
C PRO A 851 -0.97 12.50 18.43
N GLY A 852 -1.63 11.92 19.43
CA GLY A 852 -3.04 11.56 19.39
C GLY A 852 -3.29 10.08 19.13
N ARG A 853 -4.22 9.72 18.23
CA ARG A 853 -4.51 8.32 17.88
C ARG A 853 -3.79 7.83 16.63
N ALA A 854 -3.03 8.70 15.98
CA ALA A 854 -2.23 8.32 14.82
C ALA A 854 -1.12 7.36 15.26
N PRO A 855 -0.93 6.20 14.63
CA PRO A 855 0.16 5.29 14.96
C PRO A 855 1.47 5.83 14.40
N SER A 856 2.54 5.83 15.19
CA SER A 856 3.89 6.08 14.68
C SER A 856 4.56 4.82 14.10
N SER A 857 3.95 3.66 14.31
CA SER A 857 4.41 2.35 13.80
C SER A 857 5.92 2.14 13.97
N PRO A 858 6.47 2.22 15.18
CA PRO A 858 7.90 2.15 15.39
C PRO A 858 8.44 0.74 15.12
N GLY A 859 9.66 0.68 14.59
CA GLY A 859 10.35 -0.59 14.32
C GLY A 859 11.85 -0.40 14.18
N GLU A 860 12.57 -1.50 13.93
CA GLU A 860 14.01 -1.48 13.73
C GLU A 860 14.80 -0.91 14.93
N PHE A 861 14.41 -1.28 16.16
CA PHE A 861 15.09 -0.78 17.35
C PHE A 861 16.52 -1.32 17.44
N VAL A 862 17.53 -0.41 17.53
CA VAL A 862 18.94 -0.77 17.67
C VAL A 862 19.66 0.17 18.62
N ALA A 863 20.54 -0.36 19.43
CA ALA A 863 21.34 0.44 20.36
C ALA A 863 22.72 0.76 19.79
N ALA A 864 23.12 2.04 19.85
CA ALA A 864 24.50 2.44 19.54
C ALA A 864 24.92 3.59 20.45
N GLY A 865 26.07 3.49 21.10
CA GLY A 865 26.50 4.46 22.14
C GLY A 865 25.46 4.56 23.25
N ASP A 866 25.10 5.78 23.63
CA ASP A 866 24.14 6.09 24.69
C ASP A 866 22.68 6.18 24.19
N LEU A 867 22.42 5.82 22.95
CA LEU A 867 21.11 5.96 22.28
C LEU A 867 20.54 4.62 21.84
N VAL A 868 19.21 4.56 21.77
CA VAL A 868 18.44 3.57 21.01
C VAL A 868 17.81 4.30 19.83
N TYR A 869 18.11 3.82 18.64
CA TYR A 869 17.58 4.33 17.38
C TYR A 869 16.41 3.46 16.93
N PHE A 870 15.48 4.05 16.22
CA PHE A 870 14.36 3.35 15.60
C PHE A 870 13.78 4.18 14.45
N ALA A 871 13.11 3.51 13.53
CA ALA A 871 12.34 4.14 12.47
C ALA A 871 10.90 4.36 12.95
N ALA A 872 10.34 5.57 12.81
CA ALA A 872 8.97 5.86 13.17
C ALA A 872 8.39 7.03 12.37
N ASP A 873 7.06 7.04 12.22
CA ASP A 873 6.30 8.10 11.53
C ASP A 873 5.77 9.10 12.56
N ASP A 874 6.02 10.39 12.38
CA ASP A 874 5.53 11.45 13.28
C ASP A 874 4.27 12.17 12.75
N ALA A 875 3.69 11.66 11.68
CA ALA A 875 2.55 12.23 10.97
C ALA A 875 2.81 13.60 10.28
N THR A 876 4.03 14.13 10.38
CA THR A 876 4.41 15.39 9.75
C THR A 876 5.60 15.27 8.80
N ALA A 877 6.68 14.61 9.22
CA ALA A 877 7.88 14.35 8.42
C ALA A 877 7.89 12.94 7.78
N GLY A 878 6.82 12.14 8.00
CA GLY A 878 6.75 10.77 7.56
C GLY A 878 7.61 9.83 8.40
N ARG A 879 8.01 8.68 7.81
CA ARG A 879 8.81 7.68 8.51
C ARG A 879 10.29 8.04 8.47
N GLU A 880 10.82 8.47 9.60
CA GLU A 880 12.16 8.99 9.77
C GLU A 880 12.97 8.25 10.85
N LEU A 881 14.26 8.58 10.95
CA LEU A 881 15.14 8.05 11.99
C LEU A 881 14.97 8.81 13.29
N TRP A 882 14.57 8.11 14.34
CA TRP A 882 14.40 8.63 15.69
C TRP A 882 15.46 8.07 16.63
N ALA A 883 15.74 8.77 17.71
CA ALA A 883 16.61 8.28 18.77
C ALA A 883 16.09 8.65 20.16
N VAL A 884 16.39 7.80 21.14
CA VAL A 884 16.06 8.00 22.55
C VAL A 884 17.25 7.58 23.43
N PRO A 885 17.52 8.26 24.55
CA PRO A 885 18.56 7.83 25.48
C PRO A 885 18.26 6.42 26.04
N ARG A 886 19.31 5.60 26.23
CA ARG A 886 19.20 4.22 26.73
C ARG A 886 18.72 4.10 28.17
N THR A 887 18.78 5.18 28.97
CA THR A 887 18.52 5.18 30.43
C THR A 887 17.31 6.04 30.81
N ASP A 888 16.69 5.72 31.93
CA ASP A 888 15.59 6.47 32.60
C ASP A 888 14.27 6.66 31.81
N LEU A 889 14.00 5.80 30.87
CA LEU A 889 12.86 5.90 29.91
C LEU A 889 11.48 5.96 30.60
N CYS A 890 11.21 5.12 31.62
CA CYS A 890 9.92 5.11 32.32
C CYS A 890 9.71 6.25 33.33
N ARG A 891 10.74 7.00 33.70
CA ARG A 891 10.59 8.16 34.59
C ARG A 891 9.93 9.36 33.93
N LEU A 892 10.13 9.53 32.63
CA LEU A 892 9.63 10.68 31.86
C LEU A 892 8.13 10.62 31.63
N GLY A 893 7.57 9.44 31.35
CA GLY A 893 6.13 9.23 31.16
C GLY A 893 5.30 9.60 32.40
N ARG A 894 5.84 9.35 33.61
CA ARG A 894 5.15 9.65 34.88
C ARG A 894 5.15 11.14 35.25
N LEU A 895 6.16 11.91 34.85
CA LEU A 895 6.24 13.35 35.16
C LEU A 895 5.30 14.19 34.26
N ARG A 896 5.04 13.76 33.02
CA ARG A 896 4.08 14.44 32.11
C ARG A 896 2.62 14.14 32.46
N GLY A 897 2.29 12.91 32.89
CA GLY A 897 0.95 12.55 33.34
C GLY A 897 0.50 13.30 34.62
N ALA A 898 1.46 13.80 35.41
CA ALA A 898 1.18 14.59 36.63
C ALA A 898 0.99 16.11 36.33
N LEU A 899 1.46 16.61 35.16
CA LEU A 899 1.34 18.01 34.76
C LEU A 899 0.17 18.28 33.80
N SER A 900 -0.53 17.24 33.30
CA SER A 900 -1.68 17.35 32.39
C SER A 900 -3.04 17.12 33.04
N LYS A 901 -3.18 17.16 34.37
CA LYS A 901 -4.50 17.28 34.99
C LYS A 901 -4.81 18.76 35.26
N PRO A 902 -5.99 19.27 34.80
CA PRO A 902 -6.40 20.64 34.93
C PRO A 902 -6.58 21.06 36.38
#